data_5e8357132c318288b943fd21e330926a
#
_entry.id   5e8357132c318288b943fd21e330926a
#
_cell.length_a   1.000
_cell.length_b   1.000
_cell.length_c   1.000
_cell.angle_alpha   90.00
_cell.angle_beta   90.00
_cell.angle_gamma   90.00
#
_symmetry.space_group_name_H-M   'P 1'
#
loop_
_entity.id
_entity.type
_entity.pdbx_description
1 polymer ?
#
loop_
_entity_poly.entity_id
_entity_poly.type
_entity_poly.pdbx_seq_one_letter_code
_entity_poly.pdbx_strand_id
1 'polypeptide(L)'
;MDISSFVTSLLTSFVIFVVLVLVFTWLSRRPGNAPVYYPSVLLRGLDPWEGRGRGTRSPVGWIRQAFTASEADVVAAGGVDAAVYLVFLSSVLAILVVSGIVLLPLLLPLAATDHALENSAGFKNGKEAQNFTIIERLALGNVQKKSMRLWAFILSVYWVSFVTYLVLWKSYKHVSNLRAAARSTSDVKPEEFAVLVRDVPIPPPDQTIKDSVDSYFRVLHPDTFYKAMVVTDNKEADKIFQEIEGHKHKIAHAEAVYAESKKGNKPEGTKPTHRTGLLGLIGKKVDTMEYCNGEIKELLPKLEAEQKSTLHDKQQRAAIVFFNSRAAAASASQTLHAQLFDKWTVTEAPEPRDMIWSNLPKKIYERHTRQTVVYFIVFLTVFFYTIPITAVSAVTTLEKLREKLPFLKVVVDQQSEGIPSQSHVVRAASGKYFYFIIFNVFLGFTISSSLFSALKTIVDNPPGIIVMLGNSLPGSATFFLSFVALKFFVGYGLELSRLVPLIIFHLKKKYLCKTEDEVRAAWSPGDLGYNTRVPSDMLIVTIVLCYSVIAPLIIPFGVAYFALGWLIAKNQVLRVYVPSYESNGRMWPHIHTRVIAALMIYQATMIGVIILKLFFYSAILFPLIPISLIFAYTCHTRFYPAFAKTPLEVASQELKETPNMGAIYSAYIPLCLKPEKLEDVDVFEDAQSRTTSRAPSF
;
A
#
# COMPACT_ATOMS: atom_id res chain seq x y z
N MET A 1 31.74 -12.30 -8.25
CA MET A 1 32.03 -10.95 -7.67
C MET A 1 33.11 -11.17 -6.63
N ASP A 2 34.28 -10.54 -6.79
CA ASP A 2 35.37 -10.70 -5.85
C ASP A 2 35.03 -10.11 -4.48
N ILE A 3 35.62 -10.68 -3.43
CA ILE A 3 35.43 -10.18 -2.05
C ILE A 3 35.79 -8.71 -1.95
N SER A 4 36.85 -8.27 -2.62
CA SER A 4 37.24 -6.86 -2.62
C SER A 4 36.14 -5.98 -3.20
N SER A 5 35.48 -6.38 -4.28
CA SER A 5 34.35 -5.69 -4.87
C SER A 5 33.13 -5.65 -3.93
N PHE A 6 32.84 -6.75 -3.23
CA PHE A 6 31.76 -6.79 -2.23
C PHE A 6 32.05 -5.86 -1.04
N VAL A 7 33.24 -5.95 -0.46
CA VAL A 7 33.64 -5.10 0.69
C VAL A 7 33.66 -3.64 0.28
N THR A 8 34.18 -3.31 -0.91
CA THR A 8 34.18 -1.94 -1.42
C THR A 8 32.77 -1.40 -1.60
N SER A 9 31.86 -2.19 -2.18
CA SER A 9 30.45 -1.82 -2.33
C SER A 9 29.77 -1.61 -0.97
N LEU A 10 30.03 -2.49 -0.01
CA LEU A 10 29.49 -2.40 1.34
C LEU A 10 29.98 -1.13 2.07
N LEU A 11 31.30 -0.88 2.03
CA LEU A 11 31.91 0.30 2.64
C LEU A 11 31.39 1.60 1.99
N THR A 12 31.33 1.64 0.66
CA THR A 12 30.81 2.79 -0.06
C THR A 12 29.35 3.07 0.31
N SER A 13 28.52 2.02 0.35
CA SER A 13 27.11 2.14 0.76
C SER A 13 26.96 2.59 2.21
N PHE A 14 27.81 2.11 3.11
CA PHE A 14 27.85 2.54 4.50
C PHE A 14 28.27 4.01 4.64
N VAL A 15 29.30 4.45 3.92
CA VAL A 15 29.71 5.86 3.92
C VAL A 15 28.60 6.76 3.42
N ILE A 16 27.93 6.38 2.32
CA ILE A 16 26.76 7.11 1.80
C ILE A 16 25.67 7.20 2.87
N PHE A 17 25.35 6.10 3.57
CA PHE A 17 24.38 6.08 4.65
C PHE A 17 24.75 7.05 5.78
N VAL A 18 25.99 7.03 6.25
CA VAL A 18 26.46 7.94 7.30
C VAL A 18 26.33 9.40 6.85
N VAL A 19 26.73 9.72 5.62
CA VAL A 19 26.58 11.07 5.05
C VAL A 19 25.12 11.48 5.03
N LEU A 20 24.21 10.62 4.58
CA LEU A 20 22.77 10.90 4.53
C LEU A 20 22.17 11.11 5.92
N VAL A 21 22.61 10.34 6.94
CA VAL A 21 22.18 10.54 8.34
C VAL A 21 22.69 11.86 8.91
N LEU A 22 23.94 12.25 8.60
CA LEU A 22 24.49 13.55 9.00
C LEU A 22 23.73 14.70 8.34
N VAL A 23 23.46 14.60 7.04
CA VAL A 23 22.66 15.56 6.28
C VAL A 23 21.25 15.68 6.87
N PHE A 24 20.60 14.56 7.16
CA PHE A 24 19.30 14.54 7.85
C PHE A 24 19.37 15.26 9.21
N THR A 25 20.36 14.93 10.02
CA THR A 25 20.54 15.50 11.37
C THR A 25 20.72 17.01 11.31
N TRP A 26 21.42 17.52 10.29
CA TRP A 26 21.65 18.95 10.09
C TRP A 26 20.41 19.67 9.53
N LEU A 27 19.80 19.13 8.48
CA LEU A 27 18.67 19.74 7.78
C LEU A 27 17.37 19.72 8.60
N SER A 28 17.11 18.64 9.34
CA SER A 28 15.89 18.49 10.16
C SER A 28 15.80 19.45 11.34
N ARG A 29 16.92 20.07 11.72
CA ARG A 29 16.98 21.07 12.81
C ARG A 29 16.70 22.49 12.35
N ARG A 30 16.66 22.74 11.04
CA ARG A 30 16.42 24.06 10.49
C ARG A 30 14.94 24.40 10.49
N PRO A 31 14.49 25.54 11.10
CA PRO A 31 13.06 25.88 11.17
C PRO A 31 12.38 25.97 9.80
N GLY A 32 13.08 26.47 8.78
CA GLY A 32 12.56 26.56 7.41
C GLY A 32 12.27 25.22 6.75
N ASN A 33 12.80 24.11 7.31
CA ASN A 33 12.60 22.76 6.79
C ASN A 33 11.56 21.96 7.61
N ALA A 34 11.00 22.54 8.68
CA ALA A 34 9.99 21.88 9.51
C ALA A 34 8.82 21.30 8.69
N PRO A 35 8.29 21.99 7.68
CA PRO A 35 7.19 21.45 6.85
C PRO A 35 7.53 20.14 6.14
N VAL A 36 8.81 19.86 5.89
CA VAL A 36 9.24 18.62 5.21
C VAL A 36 9.52 17.49 6.21
N TYR A 37 10.10 17.80 7.38
CA TYR A 37 10.50 16.77 8.35
C TYR A 37 9.47 16.48 9.44
N TYR A 38 8.52 17.41 9.69
CA TYR A 38 7.53 17.32 10.75
C TYR A 38 6.11 17.69 10.30
N PRO A 39 5.69 17.37 9.06
CA PRO A 39 4.39 17.82 8.56
C PRO A 39 3.22 17.28 9.37
N SER A 40 3.26 16.03 9.83
CA SER A 40 2.19 15.46 10.67
C SER A 40 2.06 16.17 12.01
N VAL A 41 3.17 16.65 12.59
CA VAL A 41 3.18 17.38 13.85
C VAL A 41 2.57 18.78 13.66
N LEU A 42 2.97 19.45 12.56
CA LEU A 42 2.44 20.79 12.20
C LEU A 42 0.94 20.75 11.88
N LEU A 43 0.45 19.72 11.20
CA LEU A 43 -0.97 19.54 10.91
C LEU A 43 -1.83 19.35 12.18
N ARG A 44 -1.22 18.84 13.26
CA ARG A 44 -1.87 18.74 14.59
C ARG A 44 -1.80 20.04 15.39
N GLY A 45 -1.27 21.11 14.82
CA GLY A 45 -1.10 22.40 15.51
C GLY A 45 -0.03 22.40 16.59
N LEU A 46 0.86 21.39 16.59
CA LEU A 46 1.95 21.28 17.58
C LEU A 46 3.23 21.86 16.99
N ASP A 47 3.93 22.69 17.76
CA ASP A 47 5.29 23.10 17.39
C ASP A 47 6.26 21.92 17.58
N PRO A 48 7.01 21.50 16.53
CA PRO A 48 8.01 20.45 16.67
C PRO A 48 9.08 20.74 17.72
N TRP A 49 9.24 22.00 18.12
CA TRP A 49 10.28 22.52 19.03
C TRP A 49 9.77 22.85 20.43
N GLU A 50 8.47 23.10 20.64
CA GLU A 50 7.88 23.40 21.94
C GLU A 50 7.65 22.15 22.80
N GLY A 51 7.90 22.28 24.11
CA GLY A 51 7.52 21.28 25.13
C GLY A 51 8.34 20.00 25.16
N ARG A 52 9.20 19.75 24.19
CA ARG A 52 10.11 18.61 24.20
C ARG A 52 11.48 19.03 24.67
N GLY A 53 11.81 18.66 25.90
CA GLY A 53 13.11 18.97 26.52
C GLY A 53 14.33 18.67 25.64
N ARG A 54 15.53 18.98 26.10
CA ARG A 54 16.84 18.87 25.39
C ARG A 54 17.05 17.65 24.47
N GLY A 55 16.20 16.59 24.57
CA GLY A 55 16.26 15.37 23.75
C GLY A 55 15.92 15.56 22.27
N THR A 56 15.13 16.57 21.88
CA THR A 56 14.78 16.81 20.45
C THR A 56 15.90 17.49 19.67
N ARG A 57 16.81 18.15 20.34
CA ARG A 57 18.01 18.76 19.73
C ARG A 57 19.20 17.79 19.62
N SER A 58 19.10 16.59 20.21
CA SER A 58 20.13 15.57 20.10
C SER A 58 20.15 14.95 18.69
N PRO A 59 21.32 14.66 18.10
CA PRO A 59 21.47 13.94 16.82
C PRO A 59 20.73 12.61 16.78
N VAL A 60 20.69 11.91 17.89
CA VAL A 60 20.08 10.58 18.08
C VAL A 60 18.73 10.64 18.80
N GLY A 61 18.20 11.83 19.07
CA GLY A 61 16.93 12.01 19.80
C GLY A 61 15.73 11.36 19.09
N TRP A 62 15.74 11.31 17.77
CA TRP A 62 14.73 10.64 16.96
C TRP A 62 14.71 9.12 17.18
N ILE A 63 15.88 8.51 17.36
CA ILE A 63 16.03 7.07 17.65
C ILE A 63 15.38 6.76 19.00
N ARG A 64 15.78 7.54 20.04
CA ARG A 64 15.20 7.37 21.38
C ARG A 64 13.68 7.53 21.36
N GLN A 65 13.16 8.55 20.67
CA GLN A 65 11.73 8.77 20.57
C GLN A 65 11.02 7.62 19.84
N ALA A 66 11.59 7.10 18.76
CA ALA A 66 11.03 5.96 18.05
C ALA A 66 10.99 4.69 18.94
N PHE A 67 11.99 4.47 19.79
CA PHE A 67 11.97 3.33 20.73
C PHE A 67 11.00 3.53 21.89
N THR A 68 10.88 4.74 22.43
CA THR A 68 10.03 5.01 23.62
C THR A 68 8.55 5.18 23.27
N ALA A 69 8.20 5.54 22.02
CA ALA A 69 6.82 5.67 21.59
C ALA A 69 6.08 4.32 21.71
N SER A 70 4.90 4.35 22.31
CA SER A 70 4.03 3.18 22.45
C SER A 70 3.35 2.81 21.12
N GLU A 71 2.72 1.64 21.06
CA GLU A 71 1.89 1.25 19.92
C GLU A 71 0.64 2.13 19.80
N ALA A 72 0.10 2.58 20.94
CA ALA A 72 -1.01 3.53 20.96
C ALA A 72 -0.64 4.88 20.33
N ASP A 73 0.60 5.38 20.57
CA ASP A 73 1.09 6.60 19.93
C ASP A 73 1.19 6.46 18.41
N VAL A 74 1.57 5.27 17.94
CA VAL A 74 1.63 4.95 16.50
C VAL A 74 0.24 4.93 15.89
N VAL A 75 -0.73 4.29 16.56
CA VAL A 75 -2.13 4.25 16.11
C VAL A 75 -2.73 5.66 16.09
N ALA A 76 -2.47 6.47 17.11
CA ALA A 76 -2.94 7.86 17.16
C ALA A 76 -2.29 8.75 16.08
N ALA A 77 -1.06 8.43 15.66
CA ALA A 77 -0.33 9.20 14.66
C ALA A 77 -0.65 8.80 13.22
N GLY A 78 -0.66 7.52 12.93
CA GLY A 78 -0.70 6.96 11.58
C GLY A 78 -1.81 5.95 11.34
N GLY A 79 -2.72 5.76 12.30
CA GLY A 79 -3.80 4.78 12.22
C GLY A 79 -3.37 3.35 12.49
N VAL A 80 -4.35 2.44 12.46
CA VAL A 80 -4.14 1.00 12.65
C VAL A 80 -3.29 0.39 11.53
N ASP A 81 -3.45 0.87 10.30
CA ASP A 81 -2.72 0.34 9.14
C ASP A 81 -1.20 0.58 9.28
N ALA A 82 -0.79 1.72 9.84
CA ALA A 82 0.62 1.99 10.13
C ALA A 82 1.18 1.07 11.23
N ALA A 83 0.39 0.83 12.29
CA ALA A 83 0.77 -0.11 13.34
C ALA A 83 0.90 -1.54 12.78
N VAL A 84 -0.02 -1.98 11.93
CA VAL A 84 0.03 -3.28 11.25
C VAL A 84 1.28 -3.43 10.38
N TYR A 85 1.69 -2.38 9.67
CA TYR A 85 2.94 -2.40 8.91
C TYR A 85 4.17 -2.55 9.82
N LEU A 86 4.21 -1.87 10.97
CA LEU A 86 5.28 -2.04 11.95
C LEU A 86 5.28 -3.43 12.58
N VAL A 87 4.11 -4.02 12.83
CA VAL A 87 3.98 -5.43 13.28
C VAL A 87 4.53 -6.38 12.21
N PHE A 88 4.29 -6.12 10.93
CA PHE A 88 4.88 -6.89 9.85
C PHE A 88 6.42 -6.85 9.90
N LEU A 89 7.03 -5.67 9.95
CA LEU A 89 8.49 -5.54 10.00
C LEU A 89 9.08 -6.21 11.24
N SER A 90 8.46 -6.04 12.42
CA SER A 90 8.92 -6.67 13.66
C SER A 90 8.72 -8.19 13.66
N SER A 91 7.67 -8.70 13.00
CA SER A 91 7.45 -10.15 12.86
C SER A 91 8.54 -10.79 12.00
N VAL A 92 8.88 -10.18 10.87
CA VAL A 92 9.97 -10.67 10.02
C VAL A 92 11.31 -10.58 10.75
N LEU A 93 11.56 -9.46 11.45
CA LEU A 93 12.75 -9.31 12.28
C LEU A 93 12.86 -10.44 13.32
N ALA A 94 11.77 -10.75 14.02
CA ALA A 94 11.74 -11.83 15.01
C ALA A 94 12.02 -13.20 14.37
N ILE A 95 11.43 -13.49 13.18
CA ILE A 95 11.71 -14.72 12.44
C ILE A 95 13.21 -14.84 12.14
N LEU A 96 13.83 -13.77 11.62
CA LEU A 96 15.23 -13.79 11.22
C LEU A 96 16.18 -13.87 12.43
N VAL A 97 15.89 -13.15 13.53
CA VAL A 97 16.71 -13.20 14.75
C VAL A 97 16.67 -14.58 15.39
N VAL A 98 15.45 -15.13 15.62
CA VAL A 98 15.28 -16.45 16.27
C VAL A 98 15.86 -17.56 15.39
N SER A 99 15.67 -17.48 14.07
CA SER A 99 16.28 -18.43 13.14
C SER A 99 17.80 -18.27 13.11
N GLY A 100 18.30 -17.04 13.06
CA GLY A 100 19.73 -16.74 12.96
C GLY A 100 20.55 -17.20 14.17
N ILE A 101 20.01 -17.11 15.38
CA ILE A 101 20.66 -17.59 16.61
C ILE A 101 21.03 -19.08 16.51
N VAL A 102 20.21 -19.86 15.81
CA VAL A 102 20.46 -21.31 15.64
C VAL A 102 21.25 -21.58 14.35
N LEU A 103 20.87 -20.94 13.24
CA LEU A 103 21.43 -21.25 11.92
C LEU A 103 22.90 -20.81 11.78
N LEU A 104 23.25 -19.61 12.29
CA LEU A 104 24.59 -19.08 12.10
C LEU A 104 25.66 -19.94 12.78
N PRO A 105 25.57 -20.26 14.09
CA PRO A 105 26.58 -21.08 14.73
C PRO A 105 26.60 -22.54 14.27
N LEU A 106 25.47 -23.05 13.71
CA LEU A 106 25.39 -24.41 13.23
C LEU A 106 25.89 -24.54 11.79
N LEU A 107 25.37 -23.73 10.86
CA LEU A 107 25.59 -23.95 9.41
C LEU A 107 26.91 -23.36 8.92
N LEU A 108 27.38 -22.24 9.48
CA LEU A 108 28.64 -21.63 9.02
C LEU A 108 29.85 -22.52 9.26
N PRO A 109 30.07 -23.12 10.47
CA PRO A 109 31.18 -24.04 10.67
C PRO A 109 31.05 -25.33 9.84
N LEU A 110 29.82 -25.87 9.70
CA LEU A 110 29.57 -27.08 8.91
C LEU A 110 29.89 -26.87 7.43
N ALA A 111 29.54 -25.72 6.87
CA ALA A 111 29.86 -25.38 5.49
C ALA A 111 31.36 -25.10 5.29
N ALA A 112 31.98 -24.36 6.21
CA ALA A 112 33.40 -23.97 6.14
C ALA A 112 34.37 -25.16 6.13
N THR A 113 34.04 -26.25 6.85
CA THR A 113 34.93 -27.37 7.10
C THR A 113 34.79 -28.55 6.13
N ASP A 114 33.95 -28.48 5.07
CA ASP A 114 33.66 -29.63 4.19
C ASP A 114 34.50 -29.66 2.89
N HIS A 115 35.09 -28.55 2.49
CA HIS A 115 36.04 -28.42 1.36
C HIS A 115 35.57 -29.00 0.00
N ALA A 116 34.24 -29.09 -0.25
CA ALA A 116 33.69 -29.66 -1.48
C ALA A 116 34.09 -28.86 -2.74
N LEU A 117 34.19 -27.55 -2.65
CA LEU A 117 34.61 -26.68 -3.74
C LEU A 117 36.10 -26.90 -4.11
N GLU A 118 36.95 -27.13 -3.12
CA GLU A 118 38.37 -27.37 -3.30
C GLU A 118 38.61 -28.74 -3.91
N ASN A 119 37.78 -29.74 -3.60
CA ASN A 119 37.86 -31.09 -4.10
C ASN A 119 37.27 -31.26 -5.52
N SER A 120 36.46 -30.33 -5.97
CA SER A 120 35.56 -30.56 -7.12
C SER A 120 36.17 -30.29 -8.47
N ALA A 121 37.38 -29.83 -8.70
CA ALA A 121 37.83 -29.84 -10.10
C ALA A 121 39.09 -29.06 -10.47
N GLY A 122 39.63 -28.28 -9.61
CA GLY A 122 40.78 -27.43 -9.98
C GLY A 122 42.15 -27.99 -9.55
N PHE A 123 42.15 -28.82 -8.52
CA PHE A 123 43.39 -29.24 -7.85
C PHE A 123 44.17 -30.35 -8.52
N LYS A 124 43.61 -31.04 -9.54
CA LYS A 124 44.28 -32.15 -10.21
C LYS A 124 45.37 -31.75 -11.20
N ASN A 125 45.45 -30.50 -11.64
CA ASN A 125 46.41 -30.09 -12.68
C ASN A 125 47.10 -28.74 -12.45
N GLY A 126 47.39 -28.30 -11.23
CA GLY A 126 48.39 -27.27 -10.91
C GLY A 126 48.35 -25.94 -11.66
N LYS A 127 47.33 -25.68 -12.47
CA LYS A 127 47.14 -24.43 -13.22
C LYS A 127 45.68 -23.94 -13.00
N GLU A 128 45.57 -22.75 -12.40
CA GLU A 128 44.33 -22.04 -12.13
C GLU A 128 43.48 -22.64 -10.99
N ALA A 129 43.93 -22.44 -9.75
CA ALA A 129 43.03 -22.44 -8.60
C ALA A 129 41.98 -21.34 -8.83
N GLN A 130 40.75 -21.72 -9.19
CA GLN A 130 39.63 -20.80 -9.14
C GLN A 130 39.58 -20.26 -7.71
N ASN A 131 39.82 -18.97 -7.53
CA ASN A 131 39.75 -18.31 -6.23
C ASN A 131 38.30 -18.26 -5.78
N PHE A 132 37.84 -19.31 -5.10
CA PHE A 132 36.52 -19.33 -4.46
C PHE A 132 36.46 -18.23 -3.43
N THR A 133 35.36 -17.46 -3.45
CA THR A 133 35.14 -16.40 -2.48
C THR A 133 34.87 -17.00 -1.10
N ILE A 134 35.23 -16.30 -0.01
CA ILE A 134 34.91 -16.73 1.37
C ILE A 134 33.42 -16.95 1.53
N ILE A 135 32.58 -16.16 0.83
CA ILE A 135 31.12 -16.30 0.84
C ILE A 135 30.67 -17.66 0.29
N GLU A 136 31.31 -18.14 -0.78
CA GLU A 136 31.02 -19.45 -1.37
C GLU A 136 31.47 -20.59 -0.46
N ARG A 137 32.56 -20.42 0.26
CA ARG A 137 33.05 -21.39 1.27
C ARG A 137 32.11 -21.51 2.47
N LEU A 138 31.41 -20.46 2.84
CA LEU A 138 30.44 -20.42 3.94
C LEU A 138 29.02 -20.79 3.52
N ALA A 139 28.81 -21.19 2.26
CA ALA A 139 27.52 -21.55 1.70
C ALA A 139 27.37 -23.07 1.57
N LEU A 140 26.11 -23.55 1.46
CA LEU A 140 25.76 -24.95 1.20
C LEU A 140 26.46 -25.52 -0.05
N GLY A 141 26.87 -24.66 -0.98
CA GLY A 141 27.67 -25.02 -2.15
C GLY A 141 28.92 -25.83 -1.78
N ASN A 142 29.60 -25.47 -0.69
CA ASN A 142 30.82 -26.09 -0.20
C ASN A 142 30.62 -27.44 0.51
N VAL A 143 29.36 -27.88 0.73
CA VAL A 143 29.06 -29.18 1.35
C VAL A 143 29.07 -30.27 0.29
N GLN A 144 29.75 -31.41 0.55
CA GLN A 144 29.86 -32.54 -0.37
C GLN A 144 28.51 -33.19 -0.63
N LYS A 145 28.38 -33.76 -1.85
CA LYS A 145 27.21 -34.60 -2.21
C LYS A 145 27.16 -35.83 -1.31
N LYS A 146 25.96 -36.24 -0.93
CA LYS A 146 25.69 -37.40 -0.05
C LYS A 146 26.29 -37.27 1.37
N SER A 147 26.80 -36.10 1.77
CA SER A 147 27.37 -35.89 3.12
C SER A 147 26.31 -36.00 4.22
N MET A 148 26.64 -36.64 5.34
CA MET A 148 25.74 -36.68 6.52
C MET A 148 25.52 -35.30 7.15
N ARG A 149 26.38 -34.32 6.86
CA ARG A 149 26.20 -32.91 7.30
C ARG A 149 24.92 -32.29 6.75
N LEU A 150 24.36 -32.79 5.64
CA LEU A 150 23.11 -32.33 5.05
C LEU A 150 21.91 -32.49 5.99
N TRP A 151 21.98 -33.39 7.00
CA TRP A 151 20.95 -33.46 8.06
C TRP A 151 20.79 -32.15 8.83
N ALA A 152 21.88 -31.44 9.14
CA ALA A 152 21.80 -30.15 9.81
C ALA A 152 21.04 -29.10 8.98
N PHE A 153 21.23 -29.15 7.65
CA PHE A 153 20.50 -28.26 6.74
C PHE A 153 19.02 -28.61 6.66
N ILE A 154 18.66 -29.91 6.62
CA ILE A 154 17.26 -30.36 6.67
C ILE A 154 16.59 -29.92 7.97
N LEU A 155 17.21 -30.14 9.11
CA LEU A 155 16.70 -29.70 10.41
C LEU A 155 16.55 -28.17 10.48
N SER A 156 17.47 -27.43 9.88
CA SER A 156 17.40 -25.99 9.77
C SER A 156 16.19 -25.50 8.97
N VAL A 157 15.81 -26.22 7.90
CA VAL A 157 14.58 -25.90 7.14
C VAL A 157 13.32 -26.07 7.99
N TYR A 158 13.26 -27.14 8.77
CA TYR A 158 12.15 -27.35 9.72
C TYR A 158 12.13 -26.27 10.79
N TRP A 159 13.30 -25.89 11.34
CA TRP A 159 13.41 -24.85 12.34
C TRP A 159 12.88 -23.50 11.82
N VAL A 160 13.35 -23.03 10.67
CA VAL A 160 12.88 -21.78 10.07
C VAL A 160 11.38 -21.83 9.81
N SER A 161 10.86 -22.94 9.28
CA SER A 161 9.44 -23.11 9.02
C SER A 161 8.62 -23.05 10.32
N PHE A 162 9.05 -23.76 11.36
CA PHE A 162 8.40 -23.75 12.67
C PHE A 162 8.39 -22.37 13.31
N VAL A 163 9.53 -21.68 13.33
CA VAL A 163 9.64 -20.30 13.86
C VAL A 163 8.71 -19.37 13.08
N THR A 164 8.65 -19.50 11.76
CA THR A 164 7.77 -18.68 10.92
C THR A 164 6.31 -18.91 11.27
N TYR A 165 5.85 -20.15 11.41
CA TYR A 165 4.46 -20.45 11.81
C TYR A 165 4.14 -19.87 13.18
N LEU A 166 5.03 -20.05 14.15
CA LEU A 166 4.83 -19.57 15.52
C LEU A 166 4.73 -18.06 15.59
N VAL A 167 5.62 -17.35 14.92
CA VAL A 167 5.62 -15.88 14.89
C VAL A 167 4.40 -15.35 14.14
N LEU A 168 4.08 -15.90 12.97
CA LEU A 168 2.90 -15.48 12.20
C LEU A 168 1.58 -15.72 12.96
N TRP A 169 1.46 -16.83 13.67
CA TRP A 169 0.29 -17.10 14.52
C TRP A 169 0.13 -16.06 15.63
N LYS A 170 1.22 -15.78 16.36
CA LYS A 170 1.23 -14.75 17.42
C LYS A 170 0.91 -13.36 16.86
N SER A 171 1.52 -13.01 15.74
CA SER A 171 1.32 -11.70 15.10
C SER A 171 -0.11 -11.56 14.57
N TYR A 172 -0.72 -12.63 14.05
CA TYR A 172 -2.11 -12.58 13.60
C TYR A 172 -3.07 -12.33 14.77
N LYS A 173 -2.84 -13.03 15.89
CA LYS A 173 -3.61 -12.81 17.13
C LYS A 173 -3.41 -11.38 17.65
N HIS A 174 -2.17 -10.87 17.64
CA HIS A 174 -1.86 -9.52 18.09
C HIS A 174 -2.56 -8.46 17.25
N VAL A 175 -2.47 -8.55 15.90
CA VAL A 175 -3.14 -7.61 14.99
C VAL A 175 -4.66 -7.70 15.12
N SER A 176 -5.22 -8.90 15.33
CA SER A 176 -6.66 -9.05 15.59
C SER A 176 -7.10 -8.30 16.86
N ASN A 177 -6.32 -8.40 17.94
CA ASN A 177 -6.57 -7.68 19.19
C ASN A 177 -6.40 -6.16 19.02
N LEU A 178 -5.35 -5.72 18.34
CA LEU A 178 -5.10 -4.31 18.02
C LEU A 178 -6.28 -3.69 17.26
N ARG A 179 -6.78 -4.40 16.24
CA ARG A 179 -7.94 -4.00 15.47
C ARG A 179 -9.21 -3.91 16.33
N ALA A 180 -9.45 -4.90 17.19
CA ALA A 180 -10.59 -4.89 18.10
C ALA A 180 -10.50 -3.70 19.07
N ALA A 181 -9.34 -3.44 19.67
CA ALA A 181 -9.11 -2.29 20.54
C ALA A 181 -9.34 -0.95 19.83
N ALA A 182 -8.87 -0.80 18.60
CA ALA A 182 -9.05 0.43 17.83
C ALA A 182 -10.51 0.69 17.42
N ARG A 183 -11.32 -0.37 17.26
CA ARG A 183 -12.75 -0.26 16.97
C ARG A 183 -13.62 -0.08 18.22
N SER A 184 -13.13 -0.53 19.38
CA SER A 184 -13.79 -0.30 20.66
C SER A 184 -13.50 1.11 21.21
N THR A 185 -12.64 1.89 20.55
CA THR A 185 -12.38 3.28 20.92
C THR A 185 -13.65 4.11 20.77
N SER A 186 -13.84 5.05 21.68
CA SER A 186 -15.06 5.82 21.85
C SER A 186 -15.41 6.83 20.76
N ASP A 187 -14.56 6.98 19.76
CA ASP A 187 -14.78 7.95 18.68
C ASP A 187 -15.82 7.41 17.69
N VAL A 188 -16.81 8.24 17.37
CA VAL A 188 -17.87 7.93 16.41
C VAL A 188 -17.29 7.96 14.99
N LYS A 189 -17.22 6.80 14.33
CA LYS A 189 -16.77 6.69 12.95
C LYS A 189 -17.95 6.49 12.00
N PRO A 190 -18.11 7.32 10.96
CA PRO A 190 -19.27 7.24 10.05
C PRO A 190 -19.47 5.87 9.41
N GLU A 191 -18.40 5.17 9.04
CA GLU A 191 -18.43 3.86 8.39
C GLU A 191 -18.97 2.75 9.30
N GLU A 192 -19.01 2.94 10.61
CA GLU A 192 -19.55 1.94 11.53
C GLU A 192 -21.09 1.96 11.60
N PHE A 193 -21.73 3.03 11.13
CA PHE A 193 -23.17 3.21 11.08
C PHE A 193 -23.78 3.06 9.69
N ALA A 194 -22.96 2.74 8.70
CA ALA A 194 -23.36 2.69 7.31
C ALA A 194 -23.07 1.34 6.67
N VAL A 195 -23.94 0.92 5.76
CA VAL A 195 -23.71 -0.22 4.87
C VAL A 195 -23.82 0.21 3.41
N LEU A 196 -22.99 -0.38 2.57
CA LEU A 196 -23.03 -0.22 1.13
C LEU A 196 -23.90 -1.32 0.52
N VAL A 197 -24.99 -0.91 -0.11
CA VAL A 197 -25.92 -1.77 -0.83
C VAL A 197 -25.68 -1.62 -2.33
N ARG A 198 -25.48 -2.73 -3.02
CA ARG A 198 -25.29 -2.77 -4.47
C ARG A 198 -26.24 -3.78 -5.10
N ASP A 199 -26.32 -3.73 -6.42
CA ASP A 199 -27.17 -4.62 -7.20
C ASP A 199 -28.66 -4.54 -6.76
N VAL A 200 -29.13 -3.30 -6.45
CA VAL A 200 -30.52 -3.04 -6.08
C VAL A 200 -31.44 -3.48 -7.25
N PRO A 201 -32.51 -4.25 -7.00
CA PRO A 201 -33.47 -4.62 -8.02
C PRO A 201 -34.09 -3.40 -8.68
N ILE A 202 -34.54 -3.53 -9.92
CA ILE A 202 -35.29 -2.46 -10.62
C ILE A 202 -36.63 -2.27 -9.89
N PRO A 203 -36.92 -1.07 -9.37
CA PRO A 203 -38.20 -0.83 -8.71
C PRO A 203 -39.36 -0.85 -9.71
N PRO A 204 -40.58 -1.04 -9.24
CA PRO A 204 -41.81 -0.85 -10.07
C PRO A 204 -41.83 0.57 -10.67
N PRO A 205 -42.58 0.80 -11.77
CA PRO A 205 -42.61 2.09 -12.47
C PRO A 205 -42.99 3.28 -11.60
N ASP A 206 -43.73 3.05 -10.51
CA ASP A 206 -44.24 4.07 -9.59
C ASP A 206 -43.34 4.37 -8.39
N GLN A 207 -42.20 3.71 -8.29
CA GLN A 207 -41.26 3.88 -7.16
C GLN A 207 -39.90 4.30 -7.64
N THR A 208 -39.22 5.14 -6.83
CA THR A 208 -37.82 5.46 -7.03
C THR A 208 -36.94 4.35 -6.45
N ILE A 209 -35.65 4.32 -6.83
CA ILE A 209 -34.67 3.40 -6.24
C ILE A 209 -34.56 3.66 -4.74
N LYS A 210 -34.64 4.94 -4.32
CA LYS A 210 -34.62 5.35 -2.90
C LYS A 210 -35.81 4.74 -2.16
N ASP A 211 -37.03 4.87 -2.67
CA ASP A 211 -38.24 4.34 -2.02
C ASP A 211 -38.18 2.81 -1.87
N SER A 212 -37.60 2.12 -2.87
CA SER A 212 -37.39 0.68 -2.80
C SER A 212 -36.41 0.26 -1.73
N VAL A 213 -35.29 1.00 -1.57
CA VAL A 213 -34.29 0.75 -0.53
C VAL A 213 -34.83 1.10 0.85
N ASP A 214 -35.48 2.26 0.98
CA ASP A 214 -36.06 2.71 2.25
C ASP A 214 -37.15 1.75 2.75
N SER A 215 -38.06 1.33 1.88
CA SER A 215 -39.13 0.37 2.23
C SER A 215 -38.54 -0.97 2.66
N TYR A 216 -37.54 -1.49 1.92
CA TYR A 216 -36.93 -2.76 2.22
C TYR A 216 -36.23 -2.76 3.60
N PHE A 217 -35.39 -1.78 3.86
CA PHE A 217 -34.63 -1.72 5.13
C PHE A 217 -35.50 -1.31 6.31
N ARG A 218 -36.55 -0.49 6.11
CA ARG A 218 -37.50 -0.13 7.16
C ARG A 218 -38.33 -1.35 7.62
N VAL A 219 -38.64 -2.28 6.73
CA VAL A 219 -39.33 -3.53 7.12
C VAL A 219 -38.39 -4.46 7.91
N LEU A 220 -37.12 -4.57 7.51
CA LEU A 220 -36.15 -5.45 8.16
C LEU A 220 -35.62 -4.89 9.48
N HIS A 221 -35.49 -3.58 9.61
CA HIS A 221 -34.89 -2.89 10.74
C HIS A 221 -35.74 -1.69 11.19
N PRO A 222 -37.00 -1.89 11.64
CA PRO A 222 -37.95 -0.80 11.89
C PRO A 222 -37.44 0.22 12.91
N ASP A 223 -36.76 -0.24 13.98
CA ASP A 223 -36.32 0.62 15.08
C ASP A 223 -34.92 1.23 14.87
N THR A 224 -34.12 0.66 13.98
CA THR A 224 -32.72 1.04 13.87
C THR A 224 -32.34 1.64 12.52
N PHE A 225 -33.20 1.51 11.51
CA PHE A 225 -33.04 2.17 10.23
C PHE A 225 -33.15 3.69 10.37
N TYR A 226 -32.18 4.43 9.85
CA TYR A 226 -32.21 5.90 9.84
C TYR A 226 -32.67 6.43 8.49
N LYS A 227 -31.82 6.34 7.47
CA LYS A 227 -32.07 6.85 6.11
C LYS A 227 -31.24 6.08 5.09
N ALA A 228 -31.63 6.15 3.80
CA ALA A 228 -30.80 5.71 2.70
C ALA A 228 -30.40 6.87 1.79
N MET A 229 -29.19 6.79 1.22
CA MET A 229 -28.65 7.69 0.22
C MET A 229 -28.39 6.89 -1.06
N VAL A 230 -29.06 7.22 -2.14
CA VAL A 230 -28.84 6.56 -3.43
C VAL A 230 -27.59 7.13 -4.10
N VAL A 231 -26.77 6.23 -4.65
CA VAL A 231 -25.59 6.62 -5.44
C VAL A 231 -26.05 7.15 -6.80
N THR A 232 -25.51 8.27 -7.22
CA THR A 232 -25.82 8.94 -8.48
C THR A 232 -24.61 8.94 -9.43
N ASP A 233 -24.84 9.08 -10.74
CA ASP A 233 -23.76 9.32 -11.70
C ASP A 233 -23.41 10.81 -11.71
N ASN A 234 -22.44 11.18 -10.91
CA ASN A 234 -22.01 12.56 -10.65
C ASN A 234 -20.80 13.00 -11.48
N LYS A 235 -20.43 12.28 -12.55
CA LYS A 235 -19.22 12.58 -13.35
C LYS A 235 -19.22 13.99 -13.93
N GLU A 236 -20.34 14.42 -14.51
CA GLU A 236 -20.43 15.76 -15.10
C GLU A 236 -20.46 16.84 -14.01
N ALA A 237 -21.21 16.62 -12.92
CA ALA A 237 -21.22 17.53 -11.78
C ALA A 237 -19.80 17.66 -11.16
N ASP A 238 -19.08 16.55 -11.01
CA ASP A 238 -17.70 16.54 -10.48
C ASP A 238 -16.73 17.28 -11.42
N LYS A 239 -16.89 17.12 -12.73
CA LYS A 239 -16.07 17.84 -13.73
C LYS A 239 -16.29 19.35 -13.64
N ILE A 240 -17.55 19.81 -13.62
CA ILE A 240 -17.87 21.23 -13.50
C ILE A 240 -17.36 21.77 -12.15
N PHE A 241 -17.53 21.02 -11.06
CA PHE A 241 -17.04 21.39 -9.74
C PHE A 241 -15.51 21.55 -9.72
N GLN A 242 -14.77 20.61 -10.31
CA GLN A 242 -13.30 20.69 -10.41
C GLN A 242 -12.85 21.87 -11.27
N GLU A 243 -13.57 22.22 -12.33
CA GLU A 243 -13.31 23.42 -13.15
C GLU A 243 -13.49 24.69 -12.31
N ILE A 244 -14.57 24.81 -11.55
CA ILE A 244 -14.82 25.95 -10.63
C ILE A 244 -13.70 26.05 -9.58
N GLU A 245 -13.35 24.95 -8.91
CA GLU A 245 -12.26 24.94 -7.93
C GLU A 245 -10.91 25.32 -8.58
N GLY A 246 -10.64 24.86 -9.79
CA GLY A 246 -9.48 25.27 -10.59
C GLY A 246 -9.44 26.78 -10.87
N HIS A 247 -10.60 27.39 -11.17
CA HIS A 247 -10.69 28.86 -11.33
C HIS A 247 -10.55 29.60 -10.02
N LYS A 248 -11.13 29.14 -8.90
CA LYS A 248 -10.94 29.71 -7.57
C LYS A 248 -9.47 29.72 -7.15
N HIS A 249 -8.74 28.62 -7.38
CA HIS A 249 -7.29 28.55 -7.12
C HIS A 249 -6.49 29.54 -7.97
N LYS A 250 -6.85 29.70 -9.25
CA LYS A 250 -6.18 30.70 -10.13
C LYS A 250 -6.44 32.14 -9.66
N ILE A 251 -7.65 32.45 -9.19
CA ILE A 251 -7.98 33.78 -8.64
C ILE A 251 -7.16 34.03 -7.38
N ALA A 252 -7.14 33.10 -6.41
CA ALA A 252 -6.38 33.26 -5.18
C ALA A 252 -4.87 33.46 -5.46
N HIS A 253 -4.31 32.72 -6.43
CA HIS A 253 -2.93 32.89 -6.89
C HIS A 253 -2.72 34.28 -7.51
N ALA A 254 -3.62 34.72 -8.39
CA ALA A 254 -3.55 36.01 -9.06
C ALA A 254 -3.67 37.19 -8.06
N GLU A 255 -4.54 37.08 -7.08
CA GLU A 255 -4.67 38.05 -5.99
C GLU A 255 -3.39 38.17 -5.16
N ALA A 256 -2.77 37.03 -4.81
CA ALA A 256 -1.49 37.01 -4.10
C ALA A 256 -0.36 37.68 -4.91
N VAL A 257 -0.25 37.38 -6.21
CA VAL A 257 0.72 38.02 -7.13
C VAL A 257 0.46 39.53 -7.22
N TYR A 258 -0.79 39.94 -7.34
CA TYR A 258 -1.17 41.34 -7.38
C TYR A 258 -0.83 42.09 -6.10
N ALA A 259 -1.15 41.48 -4.94
CA ALA A 259 -0.80 42.04 -3.64
C ALA A 259 0.73 42.18 -3.44
N GLU A 260 1.51 41.20 -3.90
CA GLU A 260 2.97 41.24 -3.87
C GLU A 260 3.53 42.37 -4.79
N SER A 261 2.93 42.56 -5.98
CA SER A 261 3.34 43.62 -6.92
C SER A 261 3.10 45.02 -6.37
N LYS A 262 2.06 45.22 -5.54
CA LYS A 262 1.80 46.50 -4.83
C LYS A 262 2.82 46.83 -3.75
N LYS A 263 3.37 45.81 -3.07
CA LYS A 263 4.42 45.97 -2.05
C LYS A 263 5.77 46.38 -2.65
N GLY A 264 6.00 46.11 -3.95
CA GLY A 264 7.22 46.46 -4.67
C GLY A 264 7.02 47.77 -5.42
N ASN A 265 7.43 48.92 -4.90
CA ASN A 265 7.65 50.25 -5.49
C ASN A 265 6.79 50.71 -6.72
N LYS A 266 5.68 50.06 -7.04
CA LYS A 266 4.72 50.47 -8.08
C LYS A 266 3.35 50.67 -7.44
N PRO A 267 2.87 51.94 -7.26
CA PRO A 267 1.63 52.21 -6.55
C PRO A 267 0.37 51.56 -7.19
N GLU A 268 0.37 51.34 -8.50
CA GLU A 268 -0.80 50.74 -9.18
C GLU A 268 -0.77 49.20 -9.25
N GLY A 269 0.36 48.54 -8.93
CA GLY A 269 0.52 47.10 -9.07
C GLY A 269 0.42 46.63 -10.54
N THR A 270 0.89 45.44 -10.84
CA THR A 270 0.74 44.83 -12.17
C THR A 270 -0.33 43.74 -12.10
N LYS A 271 -1.45 43.92 -12.80
CA LYS A 271 -2.50 42.89 -12.85
C LYS A 271 -1.97 41.63 -13.54
N PRO A 272 -2.11 40.45 -12.92
CA PRO A 272 -1.66 39.21 -13.53
C PRO A 272 -2.55 38.85 -14.73
N THR A 273 -1.91 38.53 -15.84
CA THR A 273 -2.58 38.20 -17.10
C THR A 273 -2.14 36.82 -17.57
N HIS A 274 -3.06 36.05 -18.15
CA HIS A 274 -2.74 34.80 -18.83
C HIS A 274 -3.31 34.76 -20.25
N ARG A 275 -2.91 33.77 -21.05
CA ARG A 275 -3.46 33.53 -22.38
C ARG A 275 -4.49 32.41 -22.33
N THR A 276 -5.62 32.59 -23.04
CA THR A 276 -6.80 31.70 -22.95
C THR A 276 -6.70 30.39 -23.72
N GLY A 277 -5.62 30.17 -24.51
CA GLY A 277 -5.47 28.96 -25.34
C GLY A 277 -4.61 27.87 -24.72
N LEU A 278 -4.26 26.87 -25.57
CA LEU A 278 -3.62 25.61 -25.15
C LEU A 278 -2.36 25.88 -24.30
N LEU A 279 -2.30 25.32 -23.11
CA LEU A 279 -1.21 25.45 -22.12
C LEU A 279 -0.87 26.90 -21.70
N GLY A 280 -1.76 27.88 -21.93
CA GLY A 280 -1.49 29.28 -21.59
C GLY A 280 -0.43 29.93 -22.48
N LEU A 281 -0.05 29.30 -23.59
CA LEU A 281 0.99 29.81 -24.54
C LEU A 281 0.39 30.51 -25.76
N ILE A 282 -0.82 30.14 -26.17
CA ILE A 282 -1.50 30.64 -27.37
C ILE A 282 -2.83 31.28 -26.95
N GLY A 283 -3.30 32.31 -27.66
CA GLY A 283 -4.61 32.95 -27.42
C GLY A 283 -4.54 34.40 -26.96
N LYS A 284 -5.70 34.99 -26.69
CA LYS A 284 -5.82 36.39 -26.24
C LYS A 284 -5.28 36.56 -24.84
N LYS A 285 -4.58 37.65 -24.56
CA LYS A 285 -4.12 38.00 -23.21
C LYS A 285 -5.27 38.66 -22.48
N VAL A 286 -5.69 38.06 -21.35
CA VAL A 286 -6.81 38.51 -20.54
C VAL A 286 -6.37 38.73 -19.09
N ASP A 287 -7.09 39.60 -18.35
CA ASP A 287 -6.94 39.70 -16.89
C ASP A 287 -7.39 38.39 -16.24
N THR A 288 -6.51 37.77 -15.46
CA THR A 288 -6.77 36.46 -14.87
C THR A 288 -7.93 36.47 -13.88
N MET A 289 -8.03 37.54 -13.08
CA MET A 289 -9.08 37.62 -12.04
C MET A 289 -10.46 37.85 -12.67
N GLU A 290 -10.54 38.78 -13.65
CA GLU A 290 -11.79 39.10 -14.32
C GLU A 290 -12.30 37.93 -15.16
N TYR A 291 -11.42 37.28 -15.92
CA TYR A 291 -11.75 36.11 -16.73
C TYR A 291 -12.22 34.92 -15.85
N CYS A 292 -11.48 34.54 -14.82
CA CYS A 292 -11.84 33.44 -13.97
C CYS A 292 -13.15 33.71 -13.17
N ASN A 293 -13.39 34.96 -12.73
CA ASN A 293 -14.67 35.31 -12.12
C ASN A 293 -15.84 35.23 -13.09
N GLY A 294 -15.61 35.58 -14.37
CA GLY A 294 -16.61 35.42 -15.42
C GLY A 294 -16.97 33.95 -15.65
N GLU A 295 -15.96 33.09 -15.79
CA GLU A 295 -16.14 31.64 -15.94
C GLU A 295 -16.88 31.01 -14.73
N ILE A 296 -16.51 31.38 -13.50
CA ILE A 296 -17.20 30.90 -12.30
C ILE A 296 -18.70 31.29 -12.30
N LYS A 297 -19.01 32.54 -12.66
CA LYS A 297 -20.40 33.01 -12.75
C LYS A 297 -21.22 32.26 -13.81
N GLU A 298 -20.58 31.79 -14.87
CA GLU A 298 -21.21 30.99 -15.92
C GLU A 298 -21.35 29.50 -15.51
N LEU A 299 -20.34 28.97 -14.80
CA LEU A 299 -20.33 27.56 -14.40
C LEU A 299 -21.21 27.27 -13.18
N LEU A 300 -21.40 28.19 -12.25
CA LEU A 300 -22.25 28.00 -11.05
C LEU A 300 -23.68 27.59 -11.38
N PRO A 301 -24.44 28.30 -12.24
CA PRO A 301 -25.79 27.88 -12.58
C PRO A 301 -25.83 26.56 -13.35
N LYS A 302 -24.77 26.25 -14.14
CA LYS A 302 -24.64 24.94 -14.79
C LYS A 302 -24.44 23.83 -13.76
N LEU A 303 -23.63 24.09 -12.72
CA LEU A 303 -23.43 23.14 -11.62
C LEU A 303 -24.75 22.90 -10.86
N GLU A 304 -25.49 23.95 -10.51
CA GLU A 304 -26.77 23.81 -9.79
C GLU A 304 -27.82 23.03 -10.63
N ALA A 305 -27.90 23.30 -11.93
CA ALA A 305 -28.80 22.56 -12.83
C ALA A 305 -28.38 21.09 -12.93
N GLU A 306 -27.07 20.82 -13.05
CA GLU A 306 -26.53 19.47 -13.13
C GLU A 306 -26.69 18.71 -11.81
N GLN A 307 -26.53 19.39 -10.65
CA GLN A 307 -26.77 18.78 -9.34
C GLN A 307 -28.23 18.33 -9.20
N LYS A 308 -29.20 19.16 -9.60
CA LYS A 308 -30.64 18.80 -9.57
C LYS A 308 -30.94 17.62 -10.48
N SER A 309 -30.44 17.63 -11.75
CA SER A 309 -30.61 16.52 -12.67
C SER A 309 -29.92 15.25 -12.15
N THR A 310 -28.72 15.36 -11.60
CA THR A 310 -27.97 14.21 -11.06
C THR A 310 -28.71 13.57 -9.89
N LEU A 311 -29.25 14.34 -8.96
CA LEU A 311 -29.96 13.82 -7.80
C LEU A 311 -31.29 13.16 -8.17
N HIS A 312 -31.96 13.67 -9.18
CA HIS A 312 -33.30 13.19 -9.58
C HIS A 312 -33.24 12.08 -10.66
N ASP A 313 -32.55 12.35 -11.79
CA ASP A 313 -32.63 11.54 -12.99
C ASP A 313 -31.50 10.50 -13.12
N LYS A 314 -30.35 10.74 -12.49
CA LYS A 314 -29.15 9.91 -12.65
C LYS A 314 -28.91 8.95 -11.47
N GLN A 315 -29.98 8.53 -10.80
CA GLN A 315 -29.89 7.54 -9.72
C GLN A 315 -29.42 6.19 -10.23
N GLN A 316 -28.51 5.56 -9.50
CA GLN A 316 -27.87 4.29 -9.84
C GLN A 316 -28.35 3.17 -8.91
N ARG A 317 -28.16 1.91 -9.31
CA ARG A 317 -28.59 0.71 -8.56
C ARG A 317 -27.66 0.38 -7.39
N ALA A 318 -27.26 1.41 -6.64
CA ALA A 318 -26.48 1.30 -5.42
C ALA A 318 -26.92 2.37 -4.43
N ALA A 319 -26.84 2.08 -3.14
CA ALA A 319 -27.18 3.00 -2.07
C ALA A 319 -26.28 2.81 -0.85
N ILE A 320 -26.18 3.83 -0.03
CA ILE A 320 -25.60 3.77 1.30
C ILE A 320 -26.76 3.86 2.29
N VAL A 321 -26.87 2.89 3.18
CA VAL A 321 -27.94 2.80 4.17
C VAL A 321 -27.35 3.06 5.55
N PHE A 322 -27.99 3.94 6.31
CA PHE A 322 -27.54 4.38 7.62
C PHE A 322 -28.45 3.84 8.73
N PHE A 323 -27.81 3.45 9.83
CA PHE A 323 -28.47 2.90 11.01
C PHE A 323 -28.11 3.68 12.26
N ASN A 324 -29.05 3.79 13.22
CA ASN A 324 -28.81 4.44 14.50
C ASN A 324 -27.89 3.65 15.44
N SER A 325 -27.57 2.39 15.08
CA SER A 325 -26.78 1.48 15.90
C SER A 325 -25.68 0.79 15.06
N ARG A 326 -24.46 0.74 15.60
CA ARG A 326 -23.34 -0.02 15.00
C ARG A 326 -23.67 -1.52 14.86
N ALA A 327 -24.34 -2.08 15.86
CA ALA A 327 -24.72 -3.50 15.85
C ALA A 327 -25.72 -3.80 14.72
N ALA A 328 -26.67 -2.88 14.45
CA ALA A 328 -27.61 -3.02 13.33
C ALA A 328 -26.92 -2.95 11.98
N ALA A 329 -26.00 -1.99 11.78
CA ALA A 329 -25.22 -1.89 10.56
C ALA A 329 -24.34 -3.14 10.34
N ALA A 330 -23.65 -3.61 11.39
CA ALA A 330 -22.85 -4.84 11.34
C ALA A 330 -23.71 -6.07 11.04
N SER A 331 -24.87 -6.20 11.64
CA SER A 331 -25.84 -7.30 11.40
C SER A 331 -26.34 -7.25 9.95
N ALA A 332 -26.79 -6.10 9.47
CA ALA A 332 -27.26 -5.93 8.10
C ALA A 332 -26.18 -6.30 7.06
N SER A 333 -24.92 -5.94 7.29
CA SER A 333 -23.82 -6.28 6.37
C SER A 333 -23.45 -7.76 6.34
N GLN A 334 -23.88 -8.55 7.34
CA GLN A 334 -23.50 -9.94 7.52
C GLN A 334 -24.60 -10.94 7.20
N THR A 335 -25.85 -10.46 7.14
CA THR A 335 -27.02 -11.29 6.80
C THR A 335 -27.16 -11.50 5.30
N LEU A 336 -27.81 -12.60 4.94
CA LEU A 336 -28.15 -12.88 3.55
C LEU A 336 -29.46 -12.16 3.19
N HIS A 337 -29.40 -11.23 2.25
CA HIS A 337 -30.52 -10.38 1.85
C HIS A 337 -31.33 -10.93 0.67
N ALA A 338 -30.74 -11.76 -0.18
CA ALA A 338 -31.43 -12.34 -1.32
C ALA A 338 -30.95 -13.77 -1.61
N GLN A 339 -31.80 -14.59 -2.23
CA GLN A 339 -31.41 -15.92 -2.70
C GLN A 339 -30.47 -15.87 -3.90
N LEU A 340 -30.59 -14.84 -4.75
CA LEU A 340 -29.76 -14.64 -5.92
C LEU A 340 -28.59 -13.73 -5.57
N PHE A 341 -27.41 -14.12 -6.00
CA PHE A 341 -26.16 -13.38 -5.72
C PHE A 341 -26.04 -12.03 -6.44
N ASP A 342 -26.89 -11.79 -7.45
CA ASP A 342 -26.94 -10.55 -8.25
C ASP A 342 -27.97 -9.54 -7.76
N LYS A 343 -28.55 -9.75 -6.56
CA LYS A 343 -29.51 -8.86 -5.92
C LYS A 343 -29.13 -8.58 -4.48
N TRP A 344 -29.35 -7.35 -4.06
CA TRP A 344 -29.17 -6.93 -2.67
C TRP A 344 -27.81 -7.35 -2.08
N THR A 345 -26.70 -7.00 -2.77
CA THR A 345 -25.37 -7.22 -2.24
C THR A 345 -25.07 -6.18 -1.16
N VAL A 346 -25.20 -6.55 0.10
CA VAL A 346 -24.95 -5.67 1.26
C VAL A 346 -23.58 -5.95 1.85
N THR A 347 -22.78 -4.90 2.03
CA THR A 347 -21.42 -4.97 2.59
C THR A 347 -21.19 -3.80 3.54
N GLU A 348 -20.21 -3.90 4.45
CA GLU A 348 -19.81 -2.74 5.26
C GLU A 348 -19.44 -1.57 4.34
N ALA A 349 -19.89 -0.36 4.67
CA ALA A 349 -19.50 0.83 3.95
C ALA A 349 -18.01 1.12 4.18
N PRO A 350 -17.26 1.52 3.13
CA PRO A 350 -15.93 2.06 3.30
C PRO A 350 -15.97 3.41 4.04
N GLU A 351 -14.84 3.86 4.58
CA GLU A 351 -14.72 5.24 5.07
C GLU A 351 -15.12 6.24 3.94
N PRO A 352 -15.81 7.35 4.24
CA PRO A 352 -16.27 8.30 3.21
C PRO A 352 -15.14 8.80 2.29
N ARG A 353 -13.94 9.03 2.84
CA ARG A 353 -12.76 9.48 2.07
C ARG A 353 -12.13 8.37 1.21
N ASP A 354 -12.43 7.12 1.54
CA ASP A 354 -11.91 5.92 0.85
C ASP A 354 -12.78 5.51 -0.35
N MET A 355 -13.95 6.12 -0.55
CA MET A 355 -14.93 5.70 -1.55
C MET A 355 -14.56 6.10 -2.96
N ILE A 356 -14.71 5.15 -3.90
CA ILE A 356 -14.60 5.39 -5.35
C ILE A 356 -16.03 5.39 -5.94
N TRP A 357 -16.65 6.56 -5.96
CA TRP A 357 -18.05 6.75 -6.35
C TRP A 357 -18.38 6.14 -7.70
N SER A 358 -17.52 6.31 -8.71
CA SER A 358 -17.71 5.78 -10.07
C SER A 358 -17.77 4.25 -10.17
N ASN A 359 -17.31 3.54 -9.13
CA ASN A 359 -17.27 2.08 -9.10
C ASN A 359 -18.41 1.45 -8.31
N LEU A 360 -19.15 2.23 -7.53
CA LEU A 360 -20.23 1.71 -6.68
C LEU A 360 -21.37 1.10 -7.48
N PRO A 361 -21.88 1.73 -8.57
CA PRO A 361 -23.06 1.26 -9.29
C PRO A 361 -22.79 0.08 -10.24
N LYS A 362 -21.52 -0.32 -10.42
CA LYS A 362 -21.15 -1.40 -11.34
C LYS A 362 -21.76 -2.73 -10.92
N LYS A 363 -22.46 -3.38 -11.85
CA LYS A 363 -23.09 -4.68 -11.64
C LYS A 363 -22.06 -5.77 -11.32
N ILE A 364 -22.46 -6.81 -10.58
CA ILE A 364 -21.57 -7.90 -10.17
C ILE A 364 -20.87 -8.57 -11.35
N TYR A 365 -21.61 -8.83 -12.46
CA TYR A 365 -21.02 -9.44 -13.67
C TYR A 365 -19.98 -8.54 -14.33
N GLU A 366 -20.24 -7.24 -14.40
CA GLU A 366 -19.28 -6.26 -14.94
C GLU A 366 -18.01 -6.21 -14.08
N ARG A 367 -18.16 -6.24 -12.75
CA ARG A 367 -17.02 -6.29 -11.82
C ARG A 367 -16.16 -7.53 -12.04
N HIS A 368 -16.77 -8.71 -12.12
CA HIS A 368 -16.05 -9.96 -12.36
C HIS A 368 -15.35 -9.99 -13.72
N THR A 369 -16.02 -9.53 -14.77
CA THR A 369 -15.43 -9.46 -16.11
C THR A 369 -14.23 -8.51 -16.12
N ARG A 370 -14.38 -7.31 -15.58
CA ARG A 370 -13.29 -6.33 -15.47
C ARG A 370 -12.10 -6.89 -14.65
N GLN A 371 -12.39 -7.53 -13.54
CA GLN A 371 -11.37 -8.16 -12.69
C GLN A 371 -10.62 -9.28 -13.43
N THR A 372 -11.34 -10.12 -14.16
CA THR A 372 -10.73 -11.20 -14.98
C THR A 372 -9.84 -10.64 -16.07
N VAL A 373 -10.31 -9.61 -16.78
CA VAL A 373 -9.50 -8.93 -17.81
C VAL A 373 -8.24 -8.33 -17.23
N VAL A 374 -8.33 -7.65 -16.08
CA VAL A 374 -7.15 -7.08 -15.41
C VAL A 374 -6.18 -8.17 -14.96
N TYR A 375 -6.66 -9.27 -14.38
CA TYR A 375 -5.78 -10.39 -14.02
C TYR A 375 -5.09 -11.01 -15.24
N PHE A 376 -5.79 -11.13 -16.37
CA PHE A 376 -5.20 -11.61 -17.62
C PHE A 376 -4.11 -10.66 -18.14
N ILE A 377 -4.35 -9.35 -18.14
CA ILE A 377 -3.35 -8.34 -18.52
C ILE A 377 -2.14 -8.38 -17.58
N VAL A 378 -2.37 -8.49 -16.26
CA VAL A 378 -1.29 -8.62 -15.27
C VAL A 378 -0.49 -9.89 -15.51
N PHE A 379 -1.14 -11.01 -15.79
CA PHE A 379 -0.48 -12.26 -16.14
C PHE A 379 0.42 -12.09 -17.38
N LEU A 380 -0.11 -11.51 -18.45
CA LEU A 380 0.68 -11.22 -19.65
C LEU A 380 1.87 -10.29 -19.33
N THR A 381 1.63 -9.26 -18.54
CA THR A 381 2.69 -8.32 -18.14
C THR A 381 3.80 -9.01 -17.34
N VAL A 382 3.44 -9.86 -16.39
CA VAL A 382 4.41 -10.60 -15.57
C VAL A 382 5.29 -11.50 -16.45
N PHE A 383 4.68 -12.23 -17.40
CA PHE A 383 5.41 -13.20 -18.23
C PHE A 383 6.20 -12.55 -19.38
N PHE A 384 5.65 -11.52 -20.02
CA PHE A 384 6.26 -10.90 -21.20
C PHE A 384 7.06 -9.65 -20.89
N TYR A 385 7.17 -9.24 -19.65
CA TYR A 385 7.92 -8.02 -19.24
C TYR A 385 9.40 -8.08 -19.57
N THR A 386 10.00 -9.27 -19.59
CA THR A 386 11.39 -9.50 -19.99
C THR A 386 11.69 -9.14 -21.45
N ILE A 387 10.70 -9.20 -22.35
CA ILE A 387 10.88 -8.86 -23.77
C ILE A 387 11.14 -7.35 -23.94
N PRO A 388 10.30 -6.43 -23.40
CA PRO A 388 10.59 -5.01 -23.41
C PRO A 388 11.89 -4.64 -22.70
N ILE A 389 12.24 -5.30 -21.58
CA ILE A 389 13.49 -4.99 -20.85
C ILE A 389 14.72 -5.31 -21.69
N THR A 390 14.76 -6.46 -22.37
CA THR A 390 15.86 -6.78 -23.27
C THR A 390 15.94 -5.83 -24.47
N ALA A 391 14.81 -5.34 -24.97
CA ALA A 391 14.77 -4.32 -26.01
C ALA A 391 15.16 -2.90 -25.47
N VAL A 392 14.90 -2.62 -24.22
CA VAL A 392 15.13 -1.30 -23.59
C VAL A 392 16.47 -1.23 -22.85
N SER A 393 17.06 -2.33 -22.45
CA SER A 393 18.46 -2.34 -21.98
C SER A 393 19.43 -1.88 -23.10
N ALA A 394 18.99 -1.93 -24.38
CA ALA A 394 19.66 -1.28 -25.49
C ALA A 394 19.38 0.23 -25.59
N VAL A 395 18.36 0.80 -24.91
CA VAL A 395 17.95 2.22 -24.98
C VAL A 395 17.45 2.74 -23.62
N THR A 396 18.38 3.10 -22.75
CA THR A 396 18.27 4.00 -21.56
C THR A 396 16.91 4.41 -20.97
N THR A 397 16.80 4.27 -19.63
CA THR A 397 15.96 4.92 -18.61
C THR A 397 14.48 4.54 -18.51
N LEU A 398 14.16 3.99 -17.30
CA LEU A 398 12.83 3.51 -16.86
C LEU A 398 11.69 4.55 -16.96
N GLU A 399 11.99 5.85 -16.87
CA GLU A 399 10.98 6.91 -16.88
C GLU A 399 10.34 7.11 -18.28
N LYS A 400 11.10 6.94 -19.34
CA LYS A 400 10.58 7.03 -20.73
C LYS A 400 9.76 5.80 -21.14
N LEU A 401 9.89 4.69 -20.43
CA LEU A 401 9.13 3.46 -20.68
C LEU A 401 7.67 3.60 -20.24
N ARG A 402 7.43 4.34 -19.14
CA ARG A 402 6.10 4.61 -18.61
C ARG A 402 5.24 5.46 -19.55
N GLU A 403 5.85 6.36 -20.31
CA GLU A 403 5.13 7.22 -21.27
C GLU A 403 4.88 6.56 -22.63
N LYS A 404 5.73 5.60 -23.03
CA LYS A 404 5.69 5.01 -24.38
C LYS A 404 4.88 3.71 -24.48
N LEU A 405 4.50 3.10 -23.36
CA LEU A 405 3.73 1.85 -23.35
C LEU A 405 2.36 2.04 -22.69
N PRO A 406 1.35 2.45 -23.46
CA PRO A 406 0.01 2.77 -22.93
C PRO A 406 -0.68 1.55 -22.26
N PHE A 407 -0.30 0.31 -22.58
CA PHE A 407 -0.82 -0.88 -21.89
C PHE A 407 -0.35 -1.02 -20.44
N LEU A 408 0.84 -0.48 -20.10
CA LEU A 408 1.28 -0.40 -18.70
C LEU A 408 0.41 0.55 -17.87
N LYS A 409 -0.20 1.55 -18.50
CA LYS A 409 -1.13 2.47 -17.85
C LYS A 409 -2.40 1.74 -17.37
N VAL A 410 -2.88 0.76 -18.15
CA VAL A 410 -4.04 -0.09 -17.77
C VAL A 410 -3.71 -0.98 -16.56
N VAL A 411 -2.47 -1.47 -16.45
CA VAL A 411 -2.00 -2.27 -15.28
C VAL A 411 -1.87 -1.39 -14.04
N VAL A 412 -1.54 -0.12 -14.23
CA VAL A 412 -1.40 0.87 -13.15
C VAL A 412 -2.73 1.54 -12.81
N ASP A 413 -3.68 1.58 -13.75
CA ASP A 413 -5.00 2.20 -13.56
C ASP A 413 -5.93 1.26 -12.77
N GLN A 414 -5.66 1.20 -11.48
CA GLN A 414 -6.27 0.30 -10.49
C GLN A 414 -7.78 0.53 -10.30
N GLN A 415 -8.30 1.66 -10.79
CA GLN A 415 -9.73 1.97 -10.75
C GLN A 415 -10.57 1.17 -11.76
N SER A 416 -9.91 0.53 -12.74
CA SER A 416 -10.59 -0.23 -13.80
C SER A 416 -11.31 -1.51 -13.32
N GLU A 417 -10.94 -2.06 -12.16
CA GLU A 417 -11.48 -3.32 -11.63
C GLU A 417 -12.88 -3.22 -11.01
N GLY A 418 -13.45 -2.03 -10.89
CA GLY A 418 -14.75 -1.84 -10.23
C GLY A 418 -14.71 -2.03 -8.70
N ILE A 419 -13.54 -1.85 -8.09
CA ILE A 419 -13.36 -1.92 -6.65
C ILE A 419 -13.96 -0.67 -5.99
N PRO A 420 -14.72 -0.80 -4.87
CA PRO A 420 -15.48 0.30 -4.28
C PRO A 420 -14.64 1.29 -3.47
N SER A 421 -13.42 0.92 -3.04
CA SER A 421 -12.61 1.77 -2.14
C SER A 421 -11.13 1.77 -2.50
N GLN A 422 -10.46 2.88 -2.22
CA GLN A 422 -9.01 3.07 -2.43
C GLN A 422 -8.19 2.05 -1.65
N SER A 423 -8.54 1.76 -0.40
CA SER A 423 -7.85 0.77 0.43
C SER A 423 -7.89 -0.64 -0.18
N HIS A 424 -8.99 -1.04 -0.80
CA HIS A 424 -9.08 -2.28 -1.56
C HIS A 424 -8.21 -2.26 -2.82
N VAL A 425 -8.21 -1.13 -3.53
CA VAL A 425 -7.35 -0.93 -4.71
C VAL A 425 -5.87 -1.07 -4.32
N VAL A 426 -5.44 -0.41 -3.25
CA VAL A 426 -4.06 -0.49 -2.74
C VAL A 426 -3.66 -1.92 -2.39
N ARG A 427 -4.55 -2.69 -1.74
CA ARG A 427 -4.30 -4.11 -1.42
C ARG A 427 -4.20 -4.97 -2.69
N ALA A 428 -5.11 -4.78 -3.64
CA ALA A 428 -5.09 -5.51 -4.92
C ALA A 428 -3.82 -5.21 -5.71
N ALA A 429 -3.43 -3.94 -5.77
CA ALA A 429 -2.19 -3.50 -6.40
C ALA A 429 -0.94 -4.07 -5.75
N SER A 430 -0.86 -3.98 -4.42
CA SER A 430 0.24 -4.58 -3.65
C SER A 430 0.40 -6.08 -3.96
N GLY A 431 -0.72 -6.80 -4.13
CA GLY A 431 -0.69 -8.20 -4.51
C GLY A 431 -0.12 -8.48 -5.88
N LYS A 432 -0.57 -7.73 -6.88
CA LYS A 432 -0.10 -7.87 -8.26
C LYS A 432 1.37 -7.48 -8.39
N TYR A 433 1.76 -6.40 -7.72
CA TYR A 433 3.15 -5.96 -7.70
C TYR A 433 4.07 -6.97 -7.01
N PHE A 434 3.62 -7.63 -5.93
CA PHE A 434 4.38 -8.72 -5.29
C PHE A 434 4.70 -9.85 -6.29
N TYR A 435 3.70 -10.37 -7.00
CA TYR A 435 3.94 -11.42 -7.99
C TYR A 435 4.86 -10.94 -9.11
N PHE A 436 4.65 -9.71 -9.59
CA PHE A 436 5.50 -9.12 -10.61
C PHE A 436 6.99 -9.08 -10.18
N ILE A 437 7.31 -8.59 -8.98
CA ILE A 437 8.70 -8.48 -8.53
C ILE A 437 9.31 -9.84 -8.18
N ILE A 438 8.54 -10.79 -7.66
CA ILE A 438 9.05 -12.15 -7.41
C ILE A 438 9.39 -12.83 -8.72
N PHE A 439 8.52 -12.77 -9.74
CA PHE A 439 8.81 -13.41 -11.03
C PHE A 439 9.93 -12.70 -11.79
N ASN A 440 9.90 -11.38 -11.89
CA ASN A 440 10.84 -10.65 -12.75
C ASN A 440 12.16 -10.29 -12.07
N VAL A 441 12.15 -9.96 -10.76
CA VAL A 441 13.38 -9.59 -10.05
C VAL A 441 14.04 -10.80 -9.41
N PHE A 442 13.29 -11.58 -8.61
CA PHE A 442 13.89 -12.72 -7.89
C PHE A 442 14.14 -13.91 -8.81
N LEU A 443 13.09 -14.47 -9.43
CA LEU A 443 13.22 -15.63 -10.30
C LEU A 443 13.88 -15.28 -11.64
N GLY A 444 13.52 -14.13 -12.24
CA GLY A 444 14.08 -13.67 -13.51
C GLY A 444 15.59 -13.49 -13.45
N PHE A 445 16.12 -12.88 -12.39
CA PHE A 445 17.55 -12.75 -12.17
C PHE A 445 18.23 -14.12 -11.90
N THR A 446 17.57 -14.96 -11.09
CA THR A 446 18.11 -16.26 -10.70
C THR A 446 18.23 -17.21 -11.90
N ILE A 447 17.26 -17.19 -12.81
CA ILE A 447 17.17 -18.11 -13.97
C ILE A 447 17.83 -17.50 -15.22
N SER A 448 18.43 -16.36 -15.13
CA SER A 448 18.87 -15.34 -16.12
C SER A 448 19.32 -15.79 -17.51
N SER A 449 19.55 -17.07 -17.78
CA SER A 449 20.01 -17.53 -19.09
C SER A 449 18.90 -17.88 -20.09
N SER A 450 17.66 -18.13 -19.66
CA SER A 450 16.51 -18.24 -20.55
C SER A 450 15.18 -18.46 -19.83
N LEU A 451 14.50 -17.37 -19.50
CA LEU A 451 13.12 -17.44 -18.99
C LEU A 451 12.21 -18.25 -19.94
N PHE A 452 12.44 -18.17 -21.25
CA PHE A 452 11.69 -18.94 -22.26
C PHE A 452 12.02 -20.43 -22.24
N SER A 453 13.29 -20.84 -22.09
CA SER A 453 13.62 -22.27 -21.95
C SER A 453 13.14 -22.78 -20.59
N ALA A 454 13.17 -21.96 -19.56
CA ALA A 454 12.61 -22.28 -18.26
C ALA A 454 11.08 -22.48 -18.33
N LEU A 455 10.36 -21.59 -19.00
CA LEU A 455 8.92 -21.74 -19.23
C LEU A 455 8.58 -23.01 -20.00
N LYS A 456 9.33 -23.30 -21.04
CA LYS A 456 9.18 -24.58 -21.79
C LYS A 456 9.38 -25.79 -20.87
N THR A 457 10.44 -25.80 -20.08
CA THR A 457 10.71 -26.86 -19.09
C THR A 457 9.61 -26.96 -18.02
N ILE A 458 9.04 -25.85 -17.57
CA ILE A 458 7.95 -25.83 -16.59
C ILE A 458 6.66 -26.41 -17.20
N VAL A 459 6.37 -26.07 -18.45
CA VAL A 459 5.18 -26.59 -19.16
C VAL A 459 5.32 -28.08 -19.46
N ASP A 460 6.50 -28.50 -19.94
CA ASP A 460 6.78 -29.90 -20.32
C ASP A 460 6.98 -30.81 -19.09
N ASN A 461 7.53 -30.27 -18.00
CA ASN A 461 7.79 -30.99 -16.75
C ASN A 461 7.64 -30.09 -15.53
N PRO A 462 6.43 -29.88 -15.01
CA PRO A 462 6.18 -28.98 -13.86
C PRO A 462 7.03 -29.28 -12.60
N PRO A 463 7.32 -30.52 -12.22
CA PRO A 463 8.27 -30.82 -11.13
C PRO A 463 9.69 -30.32 -11.37
N GLY A 464 10.09 -30.16 -12.62
CA GLY A 464 11.42 -29.68 -13.00
C GLY A 464 11.77 -28.28 -12.50
N ILE A 465 10.76 -27.47 -12.16
CA ILE A 465 10.97 -26.14 -11.59
C ILE A 465 11.75 -26.20 -10.26
N ILE A 466 11.48 -27.20 -9.43
CA ILE A 466 12.13 -27.40 -8.13
C ILE A 466 13.63 -27.64 -8.32
N VAL A 467 13.98 -28.49 -9.29
CA VAL A 467 15.36 -28.82 -9.62
C VAL A 467 16.07 -27.61 -10.24
N MET A 468 15.38 -26.87 -11.09
CA MET A 468 15.92 -25.67 -11.73
C MET A 468 16.22 -24.57 -10.71
N LEU A 469 15.32 -24.31 -9.76
CA LEU A 469 15.56 -23.37 -8.67
C LEU A 469 16.76 -23.81 -7.82
N GLY A 470 16.82 -25.10 -7.49
CA GLY A 470 17.94 -25.66 -6.73
C GLY A 470 19.30 -25.47 -7.41
N ASN A 471 19.34 -25.51 -8.74
CA ASN A 471 20.57 -25.30 -9.52
C ASN A 471 21.00 -23.83 -9.59
N SER A 472 20.03 -22.94 -9.79
CA SER A 472 20.30 -21.54 -10.16
C SER A 472 20.53 -20.64 -8.94
N LEU A 473 19.83 -20.91 -7.81
CA LEU A 473 19.87 -20.04 -6.63
C LEU A 473 21.24 -19.98 -5.94
N PRO A 474 21.97 -21.08 -5.70
CA PRO A 474 23.26 -20.99 -5.00
C PRO A 474 24.27 -20.08 -5.70
N GLY A 475 24.30 -20.06 -7.03
CA GLY A 475 25.19 -19.20 -7.82
C GLY A 475 24.89 -17.70 -7.71
N SER A 476 23.68 -17.32 -7.34
CA SER A 476 23.24 -15.92 -7.21
C SER A 476 23.37 -15.35 -5.80
N ALA A 477 23.90 -16.12 -4.83
CA ALA A 477 23.93 -15.76 -3.41
C ALA A 477 24.67 -14.44 -3.15
N THR A 478 25.85 -14.24 -3.74
CA THR A 478 26.66 -13.03 -3.57
C THR A 478 25.96 -11.77 -4.11
N PHE A 479 25.26 -11.91 -5.24
CA PHE A 479 24.48 -10.80 -5.79
C PHE A 479 23.37 -10.36 -4.82
N PHE A 480 22.57 -11.30 -4.33
CA PHE A 480 21.46 -10.97 -3.43
C PHE A 480 21.94 -10.47 -2.08
N LEU A 481 23.08 -10.93 -1.59
CA LEU A 481 23.70 -10.38 -0.40
C LEU A 481 24.05 -8.90 -0.59
N SER A 482 24.70 -8.56 -1.72
CA SER A 482 25.01 -7.17 -2.09
C SER A 482 23.75 -6.33 -2.30
N PHE A 483 22.73 -6.90 -2.91
CA PHE A 483 21.44 -6.24 -3.14
C PHE A 483 20.74 -5.86 -1.84
N VAL A 484 20.68 -6.78 -0.86
CA VAL A 484 20.09 -6.49 0.46
C VAL A 484 20.89 -5.42 1.19
N ALA A 485 22.24 -5.51 1.16
CA ALA A 485 23.13 -4.54 1.77
C ALA A 485 22.95 -3.13 1.18
N LEU A 486 22.90 -3.00 -0.14
CA LEU A 486 22.66 -1.73 -0.82
C LEU A 486 21.29 -1.15 -0.46
N LYS A 487 20.24 -1.98 -0.48
CA LYS A 487 18.86 -1.58 -0.15
C LYS A 487 18.76 -1.02 1.25
N PHE A 488 19.43 -1.63 2.22
CA PHE A 488 19.31 -1.17 3.60
C PHE A 488 20.13 0.09 3.87
N PHE A 489 21.33 0.23 3.32
CA PHE A 489 22.14 1.44 3.53
C PHE A 489 21.60 2.63 2.73
N VAL A 490 21.58 2.51 1.41
CA VAL A 490 21.24 3.65 0.54
C VAL A 490 19.74 3.91 0.54
N GLY A 491 18.90 2.87 0.49
CA GLY A 491 17.45 3.02 0.45
C GLY A 491 16.90 3.72 1.69
N TYR A 492 17.24 3.22 2.87
CA TYR A 492 16.78 3.83 4.13
C TYR A 492 17.48 5.15 4.46
N GLY A 493 18.72 5.34 4.01
CA GLY A 493 19.41 6.63 4.12
C GLY A 493 18.70 7.73 3.32
N LEU A 494 18.30 7.44 2.09
CA LEU A 494 17.54 8.37 1.24
C LEU A 494 16.14 8.63 1.83
N GLU A 495 15.46 7.61 2.32
CA GLU A 495 14.15 7.76 2.95
C GLU A 495 14.22 8.67 4.19
N LEU A 496 15.18 8.43 5.09
CA LEU A 496 15.36 9.22 6.30
C LEU A 496 15.73 10.67 5.98
N SER A 497 16.64 10.88 5.01
CA SER A 497 17.11 12.20 4.63
C SER A 497 16.07 13.10 4.00
N ARG A 498 15.04 12.52 3.35
CA ARG A 498 13.98 13.25 2.63
C ARG A 498 14.48 14.34 1.66
N LEU A 499 15.66 14.13 1.07
CA LEU A 499 16.30 15.13 0.21
C LEU A 499 15.44 15.50 -1.00
N VAL A 500 14.83 14.51 -1.65
CA VAL A 500 13.99 14.77 -2.83
C VAL A 500 12.74 15.60 -2.48
N PRO A 501 11.93 15.25 -1.45
CA PRO A 501 10.85 16.11 -1.00
C PRO A 501 11.31 17.51 -0.57
N LEU A 502 12.47 17.63 0.06
CA LEU A 502 13.03 18.92 0.48
C LEU A 502 13.35 19.83 -0.71
N ILE A 503 14.04 19.29 -1.70
CA ILE A 503 14.39 20.04 -2.93
C ILE A 503 13.11 20.48 -3.65
N ILE A 504 12.17 19.57 -3.84
CA ILE A 504 10.88 19.87 -4.50
C ILE A 504 10.12 20.96 -3.74
N PHE A 505 10.03 20.86 -2.40
CA PHE A 505 9.37 21.85 -1.57
C PHE A 505 9.98 23.25 -1.74
N HIS A 506 11.31 23.37 -1.63
CA HIS A 506 11.96 24.67 -1.76
C HIS A 506 11.86 25.25 -3.18
N LEU A 507 11.93 24.40 -4.22
CA LEU A 507 11.71 24.85 -5.59
C LEU A 507 10.27 25.34 -5.80
N LYS A 508 9.26 24.57 -5.35
CA LYS A 508 7.86 24.99 -5.42
C LYS A 508 7.62 26.27 -4.66
N LYS A 509 8.08 26.35 -3.40
CA LYS A 509 7.94 27.54 -2.55
C LYS A 509 8.55 28.77 -3.17
N LYS A 510 9.71 28.65 -3.82
CA LYS A 510 10.42 29.79 -4.41
C LYS A 510 9.79 30.27 -5.71
N TYR A 511 9.36 29.34 -6.58
CA TYR A 511 8.99 29.68 -7.95
C TYR A 511 7.50 29.55 -8.28
N LEU A 512 6.76 28.71 -7.55
CA LEU A 512 5.38 28.36 -7.90
C LEU A 512 4.36 28.84 -6.86
N CYS A 513 4.68 28.75 -5.57
CA CYS A 513 3.70 29.06 -4.52
C CYS A 513 3.70 30.54 -4.17
N LYS A 514 2.53 31.17 -4.20
CA LYS A 514 2.28 32.57 -3.79
C LYS A 514 1.26 32.69 -2.68
N THR A 515 0.36 31.71 -2.52
CA THR A 515 -0.63 31.64 -1.47
C THR A 515 -0.17 30.68 -0.35
N GLU A 516 -0.72 30.88 0.86
CA GLU A 516 -0.46 29.95 1.97
C GLU A 516 -0.99 28.55 1.70
N ASP A 517 -2.12 28.42 0.99
CA ASP A 517 -2.70 27.14 0.62
C ASP A 517 -1.84 26.40 -0.40
N GLU A 518 -1.25 27.10 -1.38
CA GLU A 518 -0.29 26.51 -2.30
C GLU A 518 0.99 26.04 -1.58
N VAL A 519 1.47 26.81 -0.60
CA VAL A 519 2.61 26.40 0.24
C VAL A 519 2.22 25.18 1.06
N ARG A 520 1.00 25.14 1.65
CA ARG A 520 0.47 24.00 2.40
C ARG A 520 0.37 22.76 1.51
N ALA A 521 -0.17 22.90 0.31
CA ALA A 521 -0.23 21.81 -0.69
C ALA A 521 1.16 21.33 -1.12
N ALA A 522 2.16 22.24 -1.22
CA ALA A 522 3.52 21.89 -1.61
C ALA A 522 4.26 21.02 -0.58
N TRP A 523 3.93 21.14 0.72
CA TRP A 523 4.53 20.32 1.78
C TRP A 523 3.57 19.26 2.34
N SER A 524 2.34 19.18 1.82
CA SER A 524 1.38 18.16 2.26
C SER A 524 2.02 16.76 2.24
N PRO A 525 2.03 16.06 3.37
CA PRO A 525 2.61 14.73 3.42
C PRO A 525 1.74 13.77 2.65
N GLY A 526 2.37 12.85 1.92
CA GLY A 526 1.68 11.70 1.37
C GLY A 526 1.37 10.65 2.44
N ASP A 527 0.71 9.59 2.02
CA ASP A 527 0.56 8.37 2.80
C ASP A 527 1.84 7.52 2.79
N LEU A 528 1.83 6.41 3.54
CA LEU A 528 3.00 5.52 3.64
C LEU A 528 3.31 4.74 2.35
N GLY A 529 2.43 4.75 1.35
CA GLY A 529 2.62 4.07 0.06
C GLY A 529 2.63 2.54 0.15
N TYR A 530 1.65 1.96 0.84
CA TYR A 530 1.57 0.51 1.09
C TYR A 530 1.56 -0.34 -0.19
N ASN A 531 1.05 0.19 -1.31
CA ASN A 531 0.99 -0.50 -2.60
C ASN A 531 2.35 -0.88 -3.17
N THR A 532 3.39 -0.11 -2.87
CA THR A 532 4.76 -0.31 -3.36
C THR A 532 5.72 -0.76 -2.26
N ARG A 533 5.55 -0.22 -1.05
CA ARG A 533 6.43 -0.49 0.09
C ARG A 533 6.31 -1.94 0.57
N VAL A 534 5.10 -2.42 0.84
CA VAL A 534 4.87 -3.79 1.32
C VAL A 534 5.44 -4.83 0.34
N PRO A 535 5.17 -4.79 -0.98
CA PRO A 535 5.79 -5.74 -1.90
C PRO A 535 7.31 -5.66 -1.96
N SER A 536 7.88 -4.46 -1.87
CA SER A 536 9.35 -4.28 -1.87
C SER A 536 10.00 -4.94 -0.65
N ASP A 537 9.40 -4.80 0.53
CA ASP A 537 9.88 -5.49 1.74
C ASP A 537 9.65 -7.01 1.64
N MET A 538 8.54 -7.45 1.04
CA MET A 538 8.26 -8.86 0.79
C MET A 538 9.28 -9.51 -0.15
N LEU A 539 9.82 -8.77 -1.13
CA LEU A 539 10.92 -9.25 -1.96
C LEU A 539 12.14 -9.56 -1.09
N ILE A 540 12.50 -8.65 -0.15
CA ILE A 540 13.63 -8.88 0.77
C ILE A 540 13.32 -10.07 1.69
N VAL A 541 12.09 -10.21 2.22
CA VAL A 541 11.67 -11.39 2.99
C VAL A 541 11.93 -12.67 2.19
N THR A 542 11.48 -12.73 0.94
CA THR A 542 11.64 -13.90 0.09
C THR A 542 13.09 -14.22 -0.16
N ILE A 543 13.91 -13.21 -0.50
CA ILE A 543 15.35 -13.36 -0.71
C ILE A 543 16.02 -13.90 0.56
N VAL A 544 15.81 -13.25 1.69
CA VAL A 544 16.49 -13.63 2.95
C VAL A 544 16.06 -15.01 3.43
N LEU A 545 14.78 -15.39 3.30
CA LEU A 545 14.30 -16.73 3.61
C LEU A 545 14.95 -17.77 2.69
N CYS A 546 14.90 -17.58 1.37
CA CYS A 546 15.45 -18.54 0.41
C CYS A 546 16.96 -18.78 0.62
N TYR A 547 17.68 -17.73 0.96
CA TYR A 547 19.11 -17.83 1.19
C TYR A 547 19.51 -18.10 2.65
N SER A 548 18.58 -18.10 3.60
CA SER A 548 18.87 -18.29 5.04
C SER A 548 19.63 -19.59 5.35
N VAL A 549 19.38 -20.66 4.58
CA VAL A 549 20.04 -21.96 4.71
C VAL A 549 21.08 -22.19 3.61
N ILE A 550 20.88 -21.65 2.41
CA ILE A 550 21.83 -21.79 1.29
C ILE A 550 23.12 -21.01 1.56
N ALA A 551 22.97 -19.75 2.00
CA ALA A 551 24.07 -18.84 2.33
C ALA A 551 23.74 -18.08 3.63
N PRO A 552 23.94 -18.69 4.81
CA PRO A 552 23.45 -18.16 6.09
C PRO A 552 23.97 -16.74 6.43
N LEU A 553 25.04 -16.32 5.80
CA LEU A 553 25.61 -14.97 5.94
C LEU A 553 24.62 -13.85 5.56
N ILE A 554 23.54 -14.15 4.83
CA ILE A 554 22.50 -13.17 4.49
C ILE A 554 21.64 -12.77 5.70
N ILE A 555 21.54 -13.63 6.71
CA ILE A 555 20.66 -13.40 7.88
C ILE A 555 21.01 -12.11 8.63
N PRO A 556 22.28 -11.82 8.99
CA PRO A 556 22.65 -10.56 9.64
C PRO A 556 22.25 -9.32 8.83
N PHE A 557 22.37 -9.37 7.49
CA PHE A 557 21.96 -8.27 6.61
C PHE A 557 20.45 -8.10 6.59
N GLY A 558 19.71 -9.22 6.58
CA GLY A 558 18.25 -9.21 6.72
C GLY A 558 17.79 -8.64 8.06
N VAL A 559 18.42 -9.03 9.15
CA VAL A 559 18.17 -8.49 10.50
C VAL A 559 18.43 -6.98 10.52
N ALA A 560 19.55 -6.52 9.96
CA ALA A 560 19.89 -5.09 9.88
C ALA A 560 18.86 -4.33 9.03
N TYR A 561 18.43 -4.90 7.89
CA TYR A 561 17.40 -4.31 7.03
C TYR A 561 16.09 -4.09 7.78
N PHE A 562 15.55 -5.12 8.42
CA PHE A 562 14.23 -5.02 9.08
C PHE A 562 14.30 -4.25 10.40
N ALA A 563 15.42 -4.29 11.13
CA ALA A 563 15.61 -3.49 12.34
C ALA A 563 15.68 -1.98 12.03
N LEU A 564 16.50 -1.59 11.05
CA LEU A 564 16.61 -0.21 10.61
C LEU A 564 15.31 0.26 9.92
N GLY A 565 14.70 -0.60 9.11
CA GLY A 565 13.41 -0.34 8.45
C GLY A 565 12.29 -0.07 9.46
N TRP A 566 12.18 -0.88 10.51
CA TRP A 566 11.24 -0.66 11.59
C TRP A 566 11.46 0.67 12.30
N LEU A 567 12.70 0.98 12.63
CA LEU A 567 13.07 2.22 13.32
C LEU A 567 12.72 3.46 12.48
N ILE A 568 13.11 3.46 11.21
CA ILE A 568 12.86 4.58 10.29
C ILE A 568 11.38 4.71 9.99
N ALA A 569 10.69 3.61 9.68
CA ALA A 569 9.26 3.63 9.43
C ALA A 569 8.47 4.18 10.62
N LYS A 570 8.81 3.76 11.85
CA LYS A 570 8.19 4.27 13.07
C LYS A 570 8.42 5.77 13.26
N ASN A 571 9.64 6.26 13.02
CA ASN A 571 9.94 7.69 13.05
C ASN A 571 9.14 8.47 11.98
N GLN A 572 9.03 7.92 10.76
CA GLN A 572 8.31 8.55 9.67
C GLN A 572 6.79 8.59 9.92
N VAL A 573 6.21 7.54 10.49
CA VAL A 573 4.79 7.50 10.90
C VAL A 573 4.50 8.55 11.96
N LEU A 574 5.36 8.68 12.97
CA LEU A 574 5.15 9.62 14.07
C LEU A 574 5.28 11.09 13.66
N ARG A 575 6.05 11.40 12.60
CA ARG A 575 6.44 12.78 12.27
C ARG A 575 6.00 13.26 10.90
N VAL A 576 5.89 12.35 9.93
CA VAL A 576 5.81 12.73 8.53
C VAL A 576 4.49 12.31 7.89
N TYR A 577 4.25 11.00 7.80
CA TYR A 577 3.11 10.49 7.05
C TYR A 577 1.78 10.72 7.76
N VAL A 578 0.77 11.07 6.98
CA VAL A 578 -0.61 11.21 7.44
C VAL A 578 -1.47 10.27 6.60
N PRO A 579 -2.28 9.40 7.22
CA PRO A 579 -3.15 8.50 6.47
C PRO A 579 -4.22 9.29 5.72
N SER A 580 -4.35 9.05 4.43
CA SER A 580 -5.43 9.62 3.60
C SER A 580 -6.77 8.92 3.85
N TYR A 581 -6.72 7.66 4.21
CA TYR A 581 -7.85 6.78 4.61
C TYR A 581 -7.33 5.70 5.55
N GLU A 582 -8.24 4.98 6.20
CA GLU A 582 -7.93 3.87 7.07
C GLU A 582 -8.65 2.59 6.64
N SER A 583 -7.92 1.47 6.50
CA SER A 583 -8.52 0.16 6.26
C SER A 583 -8.77 -0.66 7.53
N ASN A 584 -8.46 -0.10 8.68
CA ASN A 584 -8.57 -0.77 9.98
C ASN A 584 -7.84 -2.13 10.00
N GLY A 585 -6.61 -2.18 9.51
CA GLY A 585 -5.75 -3.36 9.56
C GLY A 585 -6.08 -4.47 8.54
N ARG A 586 -6.97 -4.22 7.58
CA ARG A 586 -7.34 -5.20 6.54
C ARG A 586 -6.18 -5.59 5.62
N MET A 587 -5.04 -4.92 5.71
CA MET A 587 -3.81 -5.28 4.99
C MET A 587 -3.14 -6.55 5.55
N TRP A 588 -3.32 -6.87 6.84
CA TRP A 588 -2.63 -7.98 7.51
C TRP A 588 -2.87 -9.36 6.88
N PRO A 589 -4.10 -9.81 6.62
CA PRO A 589 -4.33 -11.10 5.96
C PRO A 589 -3.60 -11.23 4.62
N HIS A 590 -3.48 -10.11 3.92
CA HIS A 590 -2.81 -10.01 2.64
C HIS A 590 -1.29 -10.17 2.76
N ILE A 591 -0.69 -9.51 3.76
CA ILE A 591 0.71 -9.65 4.14
C ILE A 591 1.01 -11.10 4.56
N HIS A 592 0.21 -11.64 5.48
CA HIS A 592 0.35 -12.99 6.01
C HIS A 592 0.39 -14.06 4.89
N THR A 593 -0.56 -14.01 3.97
CA THR A 593 -0.61 -14.97 2.85
C THR A 593 0.66 -14.91 1.99
N ARG A 594 1.24 -13.74 1.79
CA ARG A 594 2.46 -13.55 0.99
C ARG A 594 3.72 -14.00 1.72
N VAL A 595 3.79 -13.82 3.04
CA VAL A 595 4.89 -14.37 3.83
C VAL A 595 4.87 -15.89 3.76
N ILE A 596 3.68 -16.51 3.80
CA ILE A 596 3.56 -17.96 3.62
C ILE A 596 3.95 -18.37 2.18
N ALA A 597 3.56 -17.60 1.16
CA ALA A 597 4.00 -17.87 -0.21
C ALA A 597 5.54 -17.80 -0.33
N ALA A 598 6.18 -16.81 0.29
CA ALA A 598 7.64 -16.71 0.36
C ALA A 598 8.25 -17.92 1.09
N LEU A 599 7.64 -18.38 2.19
CA LEU A 599 8.06 -19.58 2.91
C LEU A 599 7.94 -20.84 2.03
N MET A 600 6.87 -20.98 1.24
CA MET A 600 6.69 -22.11 0.32
C MET A 600 7.72 -22.09 -0.81
N ILE A 601 8.07 -20.92 -1.36
CA ILE A 601 9.14 -20.76 -2.34
C ILE A 601 10.46 -21.21 -1.72
N TYR A 602 10.75 -20.81 -0.48
CA TYR A 602 11.92 -21.24 0.27
C TYR A 602 11.94 -22.76 0.46
N GLN A 603 10.86 -23.38 0.89
CA GLN A 603 10.76 -24.83 1.07
C GLN A 603 10.98 -25.59 -0.25
N ALA A 604 10.33 -25.14 -1.33
CA ALA A 604 10.52 -25.72 -2.68
C ALA A 604 11.99 -25.61 -3.15
N THR A 605 12.60 -24.45 -2.93
CA THR A 605 14.01 -24.21 -3.24
C THR A 605 14.92 -25.18 -2.50
N MET A 606 14.71 -25.33 -1.19
CA MET A 606 15.52 -26.22 -0.36
C MET A 606 15.35 -27.71 -0.73
N ILE A 607 14.14 -28.14 -1.08
CA ILE A 607 13.90 -29.47 -1.62
C ILE A 607 14.77 -29.67 -2.87
N GLY A 608 14.74 -28.71 -3.82
CA GLY A 608 15.54 -28.77 -5.05
C GLY A 608 17.04 -28.86 -4.78
N VAL A 609 17.55 -28.00 -3.90
CA VAL A 609 18.99 -27.99 -3.56
C VAL A 609 19.44 -29.31 -2.92
N ILE A 610 18.67 -29.87 -1.99
CA ILE A 610 19.00 -31.11 -1.30
C ILE A 610 18.91 -32.32 -2.26
N ILE A 611 17.95 -32.34 -3.20
CA ILE A 611 17.86 -33.35 -4.26
C ILE A 611 19.13 -33.32 -5.13
N LEU A 612 19.60 -32.13 -5.52
CA LEU A 612 20.81 -31.95 -6.34
C LEU A 612 22.09 -32.36 -5.60
N LYS A 613 22.08 -32.30 -4.26
CA LYS A 613 23.15 -32.88 -3.45
C LYS A 613 23.10 -34.42 -3.37
N LEU A 614 22.16 -35.07 -4.08
CA LEU A 614 21.95 -36.51 -4.13
C LEU A 614 21.80 -37.13 -2.73
N PHE A 615 21.12 -36.45 -1.85
CA PHE A 615 20.92 -36.92 -0.50
C PHE A 615 19.64 -37.75 -0.39
N PHE A 616 19.77 -39.01 0.01
CA PHE A 616 18.68 -40.01 0.01
C PHE A 616 17.45 -39.51 0.84
N TYR A 617 17.70 -38.84 1.95
CA TYR A 617 16.64 -38.39 2.87
C TYR A 617 15.98 -37.07 2.46
N SER A 618 16.18 -36.58 1.24
CA SER A 618 15.52 -35.35 0.72
C SER A 618 14.00 -35.41 0.76
N ALA A 619 13.43 -36.64 0.69
CA ALA A 619 11.99 -36.87 0.76
C ALA A 619 11.34 -36.34 2.06
N ILE A 620 12.09 -36.25 3.14
CA ILE A 620 11.61 -35.74 4.42
C ILE A 620 11.16 -34.28 4.35
N LEU A 621 11.67 -33.49 3.39
CA LEU A 621 11.27 -32.10 3.21
C LEU A 621 9.90 -31.90 2.52
N PHE A 622 9.42 -32.91 1.74
CA PHE A 622 8.16 -32.78 1.02
C PHE A 622 6.93 -32.46 1.88
N PRO A 623 6.78 -32.99 3.10
CA PRO A 623 5.64 -32.67 3.96
C PRO A 623 5.53 -31.20 4.37
N LEU A 624 6.61 -30.41 4.29
CA LEU A 624 6.59 -29.00 4.72
C LEU A 624 5.65 -28.14 3.90
N ILE A 625 5.56 -28.37 2.57
CA ILE A 625 4.66 -27.59 1.69
C ILE A 625 3.17 -27.83 2.05
N PRO A 626 2.68 -29.08 2.13
CA PRO A 626 1.32 -29.33 2.65
C PRO A 626 1.07 -28.77 4.05
N ILE A 627 2.04 -28.85 4.97
CA ILE A 627 1.91 -28.27 6.31
C ILE A 627 1.74 -26.76 6.23
N SER A 628 2.49 -26.08 5.36
CA SER A 628 2.34 -24.63 5.12
C SER A 628 0.96 -24.28 4.58
N LEU A 629 0.41 -25.09 3.67
CA LEU A 629 -0.94 -24.89 3.13
C LEU A 629 -2.03 -25.11 4.21
N ILE A 630 -1.88 -26.16 5.03
CA ILE A 630 -2.79 -26.41 6.15
C ILE A 630 -2.73 -25.27 7.17
N PHE A 631 -1.54 -24.77 7.48
CA PHE A 631 -1.36 -23.61 8.36
C PHE A 631 -2.02 -22.37 7.78
N ALA A 632 -1.81 -22.07 6.48
CA ALA A 632 -2.46 -20.96 5.79
C ALA A 632 -3.99 -21.05 5.84
N TYR A 633 -4.53 -22.25 5.55
CA TYR A 633 -5.96 -22.51 5.62
C TYR A 633 -6.52 -22.34 7.04
N THR A 634 -5.82 -22.86 8.04
CA THR A 634 -6.22 -22.72 9.45
C THR A 634 -6.23 -21.25 9.90
N CYS A 635 -5.21 -20.48 9.54
CA CYS A 635 -5.18 -19.05 9.83
C CYS A 635 -6.30 -18.31 9.10
N HIS A 636 -6.54 -18.64 7.83
CA HIS A 636 -7.61 -18.03 7.05
C HIS A 636 -8.99 -18.31 7.66
N THR A 637 -9.31 -19.55 7.96
CA THR A 637 -10.62 -19.92 8.54
C THR A 637 -10.83 -19.35 9.92
N ARG A 638 -9.78 -19.26 10.74
CA ARG A 638 -9.90 -18.86 12.14
C ARG A 638 -9.87 -17.35 12.36
N PHE A 639 -9.05 -16.63 11.63
CA PHE A 639 -8.84 -15.18 11.85
C PHE A 639 -9.45 -14.29 10.78
N TYR A 640 -9.46 -14.71 9.52
CA TYR A 640 -9.91 -13.86 8.41
C TYR A 640 -11.36 -13.35 8.56
N PRO A 641 -12.33 -14.12 9.09
CA PRO A 641 -13.69 -13.60 9.27
C PRO A 641 -13.74 -12.29 10.09
N ALA A 642 -12.91 -12.17 11.13
CA ALA A 642 -12.84 -10.96 11.94
C ALA A 642 -12.23 -9.75 11.19
N PHE A 643 -11.50 -9.96 10.09
CA PHE A 643 -11.00 -8.91 9.22
C PHE A 643 -11.96 -8.56 8.08
N ALA A 644 -12.70 -9.54 7.60
CA ALA A 644 -13.70 -9.34 6.55
C ALA A 644 -14.95 -8.64 7.08
N LYS A 645 -15.37 -8.99 8.30
CA LYS A 645 -16.62 -8.53 8.94
C LYS A 645 -16.32 -7.91 10.30
N THR A 646 -17.17 -7.01 10.75
CA THR A 646 -17.10 -6.43 12.10
C THR A 646 -17.69 -7.39 13.10
N PRO A 647 -16.95 -7.85 14.13
CA PRO A 647 -17.52 -8.69 15.18
C PRO A 647 -18.65 -7.97 15.92
N LEU A 648 -19.78 -8.66 16.14
CA LEU A 648 -20.93 -8.08 16.83
C LEU A 648 -20.60 -7.72 18.30
N GLU A 649 -19.71 -8.46 18.94
CA GLU A 649 -19.20 -8.15 20.28
C GLU A 649 -18.59 -6.73 20.34
N VAL A 650 -17.83 -6.35 19.30
CA VAL A 650 -17.24 -4.99 19.20
C VAL A 650 -18.30 -3.96 18.83
N ALA A 651 -19.19 -4.30 17.91
CA ALA A 651 -20.24 -3.39 17.46
C ALA A 651 -21.31 -3.09 18.52
N SER A 652 -21.51 -3.99 19.49
CA SER A 652 -22.49 -3.85 20.57
C SER A 652 -21.96 -3.07 21.78
N GLN A 653 -20.66 -2.72 21.82
CA GLN A 653 -20.11 -1.93 22.92
C GLN A 653 -20.71 -0.51 22.92
N GLU A 654 -20.99 0.02 24.12
CA GLU A 654 -21.52 1.37 24.27
C GLU A 654 -20.48 2.42 23.84
N LEU A 655 -20.95 3.43 23.12
CA LEU A 655 -20.15 4.62 22.77
C LEU A 655 -20.18 5.62 23.92
N LYS A 656 -19.10 6.33 24.12
CA LYS A 656 -19.04 7.43 25.11
C LYS A 656 -19.88 8.63 24.69
N GLU A 657 -20.01 8.85 23.39
CA GLU A 657 -20.75 9.97 22.81
C GLU A 657 -21.93 9.46 21.99
N THR A 658 -23.04 10.17 22.04
CA THR A 658 -24.18 9.90 21.19
C THR A 658 -23.84 10.24 19.73
N PRO A 659 -24.08 9.33 18.76
CA PRO A 659 -23.73 9.57 17.37
C PRO A 659 -24.61 10.68 16.78
N ASN A 660 -23.99 11.66 16.16
CA ASN A 660 -24.71 12.67 15.37
C ASN A 660 -24.99 12.10 13.98
N MET A 661 -26.20 11.57 13.78
CA MET A 661 -26.60 10.93 12.54
C MET A 661 -26.61 11.86 11.34
N GLY A 662 -26.93 13.16 11.53
CA GLY A 662 -26.86 14.17 10.48
C GLY A 662 -25.42 14.38 9.99
N ALA A 663 -24.45 14.47 10.92
CA ALA A 663 -23.03 14.58 10.56
C ALA A 663 -22.51 13.32 9.86
N ILE A 664 -22.93 12.12 10.30
CA ILE A 664 -22.59 10.85 9.67
C ILE A 664 -23.12 10.80 8.23
N TYR A 665 -24.39 11.17 8.02
CA TYR A 665 -25.01 11.22 6.70
C TYR A 665 -24.31 12.23 5.78
N SER A 666 -24.06 13.46 6.26
CA SER A 666 -23.39 14.50 5.47
C SER A 666 -21.95 14.19 5.11
N ALA A 667 -21.26 13.33 5.88
CA ALA A 667 -19.91 12.88 5.57
C ALA A 667 -19.84 12.06 4.28
N TYR A 668 -20.93 11.38 3.90
CA TYR A 668 -21.01 10.57 2.69
C TYR A 668 -21.51 11.35 1.47
N ILE A 669 -21.91 12.60 1.59
CA ILE A 669 -22.32 13.39 0.42
C ILE A 669 -21.07 13.76 -0.39
N PRO A 670 -21.02 13.42 -1.71
CA PRO A 670 -19.93 13.84 -2.58
C PRO A 670 -19.73 15.36 -2.58
N LEU A 671 -18.48 15.82 -2.63
CA LEU A 671 -18.19 17.26 -2.58
C LEU A 671 -18.89 18.06 -3.69
N CYS A 672 -18.96 17.51 -4.90
CA CYS A 672 -19.64 18.12 -6.04
C CYS A 672 -21.17 18.24 -5.87
N LEU A 673 -21.78 17.51 -4.93
CA LEU A 673 -23.21 17.52 -4.64
C LEU A 673 -23.55 18.20 -3.29
N LYS A 674 -22.52 18.65 -2.52
CA LYS A 674 -22.77 19.38 -1.27
C LYS A 674 -23.39 20.74 -1.58
N PRO A 675 -24.52 21.09 -0.95
CA PRO A 675 -25.05 22.47 -0.99
C PRO A 675 -24.02 23.42 -0.36
N GLU A 676 -23.93 24.64 -0.86
CA GLU A 676 -22.99 25.65 -0.32
C GLU A 676 -23.27 26.00 1.16
N LYS A 677 -24.51 25.77 1.62
CA LYS A 677 -24.91 25.93 3.00
C LYS A 677 -25.11 24.55 3.63
N LEU A 678 -24.30 24.22 4.64
CA LEU A 678 -24.37 22.98 5.42
C LEU A 678 -25.71 22.70 6.11
N GLU A 679 -26.63 23.69 6.16
CA GLU A 679 -27.94 23.58 6.80
C GLU A 679 -28.99 22.82 5.93
N ASP A 680 -28.69 22.56 4.65
CA ASP A 680 -29.65 22.01 3.67
C ASP A 680 -29.43 20.51 3.38
N VAL A 681 -29.11 19.69 4.39
CA VAL A 681 -29.11 18.22 4.24
C VAL A 681 -30.49 17.72 3.83
N ASP A 682 -31.56 18.37 4.29
CA ASP A 682 -32.94 18.06 3.94
C ASP A 682 -33.23 18.33 2.46
N VAL A 683 -32.64 19.36 1.86
CA VAL A 683 -32.77 19.66 0.42
C VAL A 683 -32.14 18.55 -0.45
N PHE A 684 -31.00 18.01 -0.03
CA PHE A 684 -30.39 16.88 -0.73
C PHE A 684 -31.28 15.63 -0.68
N GLU A 685 -31.92 15.39 0.46
CA GLU A 685 -32.82 14.26 0.64
C GLU A 685 -34.13 14.42 -0.14
N ASP A 686 -34.73 15.60 -0.08
CA ASP A 686 -35.94 15.92 -0.84
C ASP A 686 -35.70 15.85 -2.35
N ALA A 687 -34.53 16.24 -2.83
CA ALA A 687 -34.15 16.12 -4.24
C ALA A 687 -33.98 14.68 -4.69
N GLN A 688 -33.69 13.73 -3.81
CA GLN A 688 -33.66 12.29 -4.11
C GLN A 688 -35.01 11.61 -4.02
N SER A 689 -35.98 12.23 -3.35
CA SER A 689 -37.34 11.72 -3.22
C SER A 689 -38.21 12.19 -4.41
N ARG A 690 -39.23 11.42 -4.74
CA ARG A 690 -40.25 11.92 -5.69
C ARG A 690 -40.96 13.13 -5.05
N THR A 691 -40.90 14.28 -5.66
CA THR A 691 -41.92 15.29 -5.43
C THR A 691 -43.24 14.68 -5.91
N THR A 692 -44.11 14.32 -4.99
CA THR A 692 -45.51 14.04 -5.30
C THR A 692 -46.00 15.21 -6.13
N SER A 693 -46.24 14.95 -7.43
CA SER A 693 -46.90 15.90 -8.28
C SER A 693 -48.20 16.28 -7.56
N ARG A 694 -48.30 17.51 -7.06
CA ARG A 694 -49.58 18.11 -6.73
C ARG A 694 -50.41 18.04 -7.99
N ALA A 695 -51.32 17.11 -8.02
CA ALA A 695 -52.41 17.16 -8.98
C ALA A 695 -53.07 18.53 -8.83
N PRO A 696 -53.27 19.30 -9.91
CA PRO A 696 -54.04 20.53 -9.81
C PRO A 696 -55.41 20.14 -9.33
N SER A 697 -55.77 20.61 -8.14
CA SER A 697 -57.15 20.57 -7.65
C SER A 697 -57.99 21.41 -8.61
N PHE A 698 -58.82 20.73 -9.40
CA PHE A 698 -59.97 21.34 -10.06
C PHE A 698 -61.08 21.58 -9.05
#